data_974e101eb3021bef524494dbc4341881
#
_entry.id   974e101eb3021bef524494dbc4341881
#
_cell.length_a   1.000
_cell.length_b   1.000
_cell.length_c   1.000
_cell.angle_alpha   90.00
_cell.angle_beta   90.00
_cell.angle_gamma   90.00
#
_symmetry.space_group_name_H-M   'P 1'
#
loop_
_entity.id
_entity.type
_entity.pdbx_description
1 polymer ?
#
loop_
_entity_poly.entity_id
_entity_poly.type
_entity_poly.pdbx_seq_one_letter_code
_entity_poly.pdbx_strand_id
1 'polypeptide(L)'
;MSRKFFLVIASLVCAAGTSSSASNVSDEFYGAIRNNDLARLESLISGGADVNTRDPHEETPLMYAAYVGSLDAMKLLLKDGASVDAQSQSGATALIWAATDLGKVRLLIEHGANVNLATKRRRTALMVAAMSDPSAQIVKLLIEKGADLKAVDFLKTTPLRAAALGNDTETIRLLIDAGVDVNAGDLPGISPLMMAAGWNGNTRAVQLLLAKGANAKAVSRPVMGLPVRNGASEFGSLTALIMSAPFGPPELIGNLLDAGSDVNARDVRGMTPLMLAVAADHQDPAVIKMLLEHGADPGAKSKIGDSPVDWARRAALSPGIDLLKVGTVAQPEDPASPANSRKPDPKSAVQKTVGLIEISSWDFFAKSGCVSCHAQSMTDLVVGHVRAKGLQVDEKAAAERVKMLEVNYPPEPLLERMDAAGAMEQLAYPLMGLAANNHPGDRLTDGMVSNIAAQQRSDGSWHVGAAARPPAEEGDLFRTAVCVRALKVYGPPGRGPEMAARLAKAREWLQVAKPATAEDRNMQLMGLYWAGASTGVLKPLAKAILAAQQLNGGWFQHEGLATDAYATGESLYALAETGQTRVSGADSEGKMKRGIQYLLDTQRADGSWFVASHSPRIQAYFDGGFPYGHDQWISNWGTSWAALALTAAIKTTDSPLTAPK
;
A
#
# COMPACT_ATOMS: atom_id res chain seq x y z
N MET A 1 23.67 18.37 -26.83
CA MET A 1 22.34 18.55 -27.42
C MET A 1 21.32 18.22 -26.38
N SER A 2 20.44 19.00 -25.87
CA SER A 2 20.08 20.40 -25.97
C SER A 2 19.11 20.71 -24.83
N ARG A 3 19.39 21.75 -24.06
CA ARG A 3 18.60 22.36 -22.98
C ARG A 3 17.24 22.94 -23.46
N LYS A 4 16.35 22.19 -24.09
CA LYS A 4 15.09 22.75 -24.63
C LYS A 4 13.82 21.94 -24.33
N PHE A 5 13.73 21.25 -23.20
CA PHE A 5 12.47 20.56 -22.81
C PHE A 5 11.88 21.04 -21.45
N PHE A 6 12.38 22.14 -20.91
CA PHE A 6 11.95 22.65 -19.58
C PHE A 6 11.17 23.97 -19.63
N LEU A 7 10.56 24.34 -20.78
CA LEU A 7 9.91 25.67 -20.93
C LEU A 7 8.55 25.56 -21.67
N VAL A 8 7.67 24.65 -21.29
CA VAL A 8 6.28 24.59 -21.80
C VAL A 8 5.22 24.53 -20.69
N ILE A 9 5.57 24.69 -19.41
CA ILE A 9 4.58 24.79 -18.32
C ILE A 9 4.46 26.22 -17.75
N ALA A 10 4.98 27.22 -18.43
CA ALA A 10 4.92 28.59 -17.92
C ALA A 10 4.23 29.58 -18.87
N SER A 11 3.23 29.18 -19.65
CA SER A 11 2.49 30.11 -20.51
C SER A 11 1.05 29.67 -20.75
N LEU A 12 0.26 29.53 -19.70
CA LEU A 12 -1.22 29.49 -19.81
C LEU A 12 -1.86 30.02 -18.52
N VAL A 13 -1.47 31.24 -18.20
CA VAL A 13 -2.22 32.07 -17.24
C VAL A 13 -2.54 33.36 -17.97
N CYS A 14 -3.66 33.39 -18.67
CA CYS A 14 -4.46 34.59 -18.99
C CYS A 14 -5.68 34.18 -19.83
N ALA A 15 -6.68 33.58 -19.20
CA ALA A 15 -8.09 33.64 -19.59
C ALA A 15 -8.93 33.47 -18.32
N ALA A 16 -8.75 34.40 -17.38
CA ALA A 16 -9.58 34.50 -16.19
C ALA A 16 -10.70 35.50 -16.51
N GLY A 17 -11.90 34.98 -16.75
CA GLY A 17 -13.04 35.88 -16.98
C GLY A 17 -14.43 35.28 -16.83
N THR A 18 -14.60 33.96 -16.76
CA THR A 18 -15.96 33.35 -16.62
C THR A 18 -16.00 32.04 -15.82
N SER A 19 -14.89 31.55 -15.27
CA SER A 19 -14.84 30.25 -14.57
C SER A 19 -15.10 30.29 -13.05
N SER A 20 -15.19 31.47 -12.43
CA SER A 20 -15.23 31.55 -10.96
C SER A 20 -16.58 31.21 -10.33
N SER A 21 -17.72 31.32 -11.06
CA SER A 21 -19.04 30.99 -10.50
C SER A 21 -19.39 29.50 -10.62
N ALA A 22 -19.02 28.86 -11.72
CA ALA A 22 -19.28 27.43 -11.93
C ALA A 22 -18.42 26.53 -11.03
N SER A 23 -17.16 26.89 -10.80
CA SER A 23 -16.27 26.16 -9.87
C SER A 23 -16.80 26.25 -8.44
N ASN A 24 -17.35 27.39 -8.01
CA ASN A 24 -17.90 27.55 -6.67
C ASN A 24 -19.12 26.65 -6.44
N VAL A 25 -20.06 26.58 -7.40
CA VAL A 25 -21.26 25.72 -7.29
C VAL A 25 -20.88 24.23 -7.28
N SER A 26 -19.93 23.83 -8.11
CA SER A 26 -19.45 22.44 -8.12
C SER A 26 -18.79 22.04 -6.78
N ASP A 27 -18.01 22.94 -6.18
CA ASP A 27 -17.40 22.70 -4.87
C ASP A 27 -18.44 22.66 -3.73
N GLU A 28 -19.52 23.45 -3.82
CA GLU A 28 -20.64 23.36 -2.87
C GLU A 28 -21.36 22.01 -2.98
N PHE A 29 -21.62 21.51 -4.19
CA PHE A 29 -22.16 20.17 -4.40
C PHE A 29 -21.23 19.10 -3.83
N TYR A 30 -19.93 19.16 -4.14
CA TYR A 30 -18.95 18.22 -3.63
C TYR A 30 -18.92 18.21 -2.09
N GLY A 31 -18.88 19.38 -1.46
CA GLY A 31 -18.89 19.51 -0.01
C GLY A 31 -20.14 18.93 0.64
N ALA A 32 -21.33 19.24 0.10
CA ALA A 32 -22.60 18.71 0.60
C ALA A 32 -22.68 17.18 0.46
N ILE A 33 -22.29 16.65 -0.70
CA ILE A 33 -22.28 15.21 -1.00
C ILE A 33 -21.27 14.47 -0.12
N ARG A 34 -20.02 14.96 -0.03
CA ARG A 34 -18.95 14.36 0.76
C ARG A 34 -19.31 14.27 2.25
N ASN A 35 -19.93 15.34 2.77
CA ASN A 35 -20.32 15.43 4.18
C ASN A 35 -21.68 14.77 4.48
N ASN A 36 -22.36 14.23 3.46
CA ASN A 36 -23.71 13.67 3.56
C ASN A 36 -24.74 14.70 4.08
N ASP A 37 -24.55 15.97 3.74
CA ASP A 37 -25.49 17.05 4.07
C ASP A 37 -26.59 17.09 3.01
N LEU A 38 -27.55 16.18 3.15
CA LEU A 38 -28.69 16.07 2.22
C LEU A 38 -29.56 17.33 2.23
N ALA A 39 -29.68 18.00 3.36
CA ALA A 39 -30.46 19.25 3.45
C ALA A 39 -29.80 20.37 2.64
N ARG A 40 -28.48 20.50 2.71
CA ARG A 40 -27.73 21.44 1.87
C ARG A 40 -27.84 21.07 0.39
N LEU A 41 -27.73 19.77 0.06
CA LEU A 41 -27.89 19.28 -1.31
C LEU A 41 -29.27 19.63 -1.87
N GLU A 42 -30.36 19.37 -1.13
CA GLU A 42 -31.74 19.76 -1.50
C GLU A 42 -31.88 21.27 -1.65
N SER A 43 -31.25 22.05 -0.75
CA SER A 43 -31.28 23.52 -0.84
C SER A 43 -30.57 24.05 -2.08
N LEU A 44 -29.46 23.46 -2.50
CA LEU A 44 -28.75 23.81 -3.74
C LEU A 44 -29.65 23.54 -4.95
N ILE A 45 -30.23 22.34 -5.02
CA ILE A 45 -31.09 21.93 -6.13
C ILE A 45 -32.34 22.82 -6.20
N SER A 46 -33.07 23.00 -5.08
CA SER A 46 -34.28 23.83 -5.02
C SER A 46 -34.02 25.32 -5.25
N GLY A 47 -32.80 25.77 -4.95
CA GLY A 47 -32.30 27.11 -5.25
C GLY A 47 -31.98 27.33 -6.73
N GLY A 48 -32.15 26.31 -7.58
CA GLY A 48 -31.94 26.38 -9.03
C GLY A 48 -30.50 26.12 -9.48
N ALA A 49 -29.65 25.56 -8.61
CA ALA A 49 -28.32 25.12 -9.03
C ALA A 49 -28.43 23.96 -10.03
N ASP A 50 -27.66 24.00 -11.12
CA ASP A 50 -27.67 22.98 -12.14
C ASP A 50 -27.02 21.67 -11.60
N VAL A 51 -27.85 20.62 -11.49
CA VAL A 51 -27.41 19.29 -11.05
C VAL A 51 -26.40 18.63 -12.01
N ASN A 52 -26.24 19.19 -13.21
CA ASN A 52 -25.27 18.78 -14.21
C ASN A 52 -24.08 19.74 -14.32
N THR A 53 -23.91 20.64 -13.36
CA THR A 53 -22.73 21.51 -13.29
C THR A 53 -21.45 20.70 -13.34
N ARG A 54 -20.40 21.29 -13.93
CA ARG A 54 -19.12 20.60 -14.13
C ARG A 54 -18.00 21.37 -13.46
N ASP A 55 -17.10 20.63 -12.85
CA ASP A 55 -15.84 21.16 -12.36
C ASP A 55 -14.79 21.29 -13.49
N PRO A 56 -13.56 21.77 -13.20
CA PRO A 56 -12.48 21.83 -14.19
C PRO A 56 -12.07 20.48 -14.80
N HIS A 57 -12.39 19.36 -14.16
CA HIS A 57 -12.18 17.99 -14.66
C HIS A 57 -13.42 17.44 -15.38
N GLU A 58 -14.41 18.26 -15.62
CA GLU A 58 -15.72 17.91 -16.17
C GLU A 58 -16.50 16.87 -15.33
N GLU A 59 -16.18 16.75 -14.04
CA GLU A 59 -16.90 15.91 -13.10
C GLU A 59 -18.24 16.56 -12.73
N THR A 60 -19.28 15.72 -12.58
CA THR A 60 -20.64 16.15 -12.19
C THR A 60 -20.95 15.78 -10.74
N PRO A 61 -21.96 16.43 -10.10
CA PRO A 61 -22.44 16.04 -8.77
C PRO A 61 -22.80 14.55 -8.65
N LEU A 62 -23.36 13.94 -9.69
CA LEU A 62 -23.67 12.49 -9.70
C LEU A 62 -22.40 11.64 -9.67
N MET A 63 -21.32 12.06 -10.32
CA MET A 63 -20.02 11.39 -10.20
C MET A 63 -19.45 11.52 -8.80
N TYR A 64 -19.54 12.68 -8.15
CA TYR A 64 -19.14 12.83 -6.74
C TYR A 64 -19.92 11.89 -5.83
N ALA A 65 -21.26 11.83 -5.99
CA ALA A 65 -22.10 10.94 -5.22
C ALA A 65 -21.74 9.46 -5.44
N ALA A 66 -21.26 9.11 -6.64
CA ALA A 66 -20.83 7.75 -6.96
C ALA A 66 -19.65 7.29 -6.10
N TYR A 67 -18.62 8.12 -5.86
CA TYR A 67 -17.41 7.68 -5.16
C TYR A 67 -17.26 8.18 -3.71
N VAL A 68 -17.86 9.33 -3.33
CA VAL A 68 -17.77 9.86 -1.94
C VAL A 68 -19.11 9.99 -1.24
N GLY A 69 -20.22 10.03 -1.98
CA GLY A 69 -21.56 10.28 -1.44
C GLY A 69 -22.30 9.02 -1.02
N SER A 70 -23.50 9.24 -0.48
CA SER A 70 -24.46 8.20 -0.13
C SER A 70 -25.37 7.84 -1.31
N LEU A 71 -26.05 6.68 -1.18
CA LEU A 71 -27.10 6.29 -2.14
C LEU A 71 -28.24 7.31 -2.21
N ASP A 72 -28.57 7.95 -1.09
CA ASP A 72 -29.65 8.94 -1.03
C ASP A 72 -29.27 10.24 -1.74
N ALA A 73 -28.01 10.68 -1.66
CA ALA A 73 -27.52 11.79 -2.46
C ALA A 73 -27.66 11.50 -3.97
N MET A 74 -27.36 10.27 -4.42
CA MET A 74 -27.54 9.87 -5.82
C MET A 74 -29.00 9.89 -6.23
N LYS A 75 -29.92 9.38 -5.38
CA LYS A 75 -31.37 9.41 -5.66
C LYS A 75 -31.89 10.83 -5.82
N LEU A 76 -31.46 11.76 -4.97
CA LEU A 76 -31.82 13.18 -5.09
C LEU A 76 -31.39 13.76 -6.44
N LEU A 77 -30.13 13.59 -6.80
CA LEU A 77 -29.57 14.10 -8.05
C LEU A 77 -30.25 13.49 -9.28
N LEU A 78 -30.50 12.18 -9.29
CA LEU A 78 -31.16 11.49 -10.41
C LEU A 78 -32.64 11.92 -10.55
N LYS A 79 -33.35 12.11 -9.42
CA LYS A 79 -34.73 12.62 -9.41
C LYS A 79 -34.83 14.01 -10.06
N ASP A 80 -33.82 14.84 -9.87
CA ASP A 80 -33.78 16.21 -10.39
C ASP A 80 -33.06 16.32 -11.74
N GLY A 81 -32.86 15.19 -12.46
CA GLY A 81 -32.42 15.16 -13.85
C GLY A 81 -30.91 15.13 -14.05
N ALA A 82 -30.16 14.61 -13.10
CA ALA A 82 -28.74 14.35 -13.32
C ALA A 82 -28.52 13.39 -14.48
N SER A 83 -27.61 13.75 -15.39
CA SER A 83 -27.25 12.96 -16.58
C SER A 83 -26.48 11.71 -16.18
N VAL A 84 -27.12 10.53 -16.30
CA VAL A 84 -26.58 9.25 -15.83
C VAL A 84 -25.29 8.84 -16.55
N ASP A 85 -25.19 9.16 -17.85
CA ASP A 85 -24.07 8.80 -18.73
C ASP A 85 -23.12 9.99 -19.01
N ALA A 86 -23.19 11.06 -18.19
CA ALA A 86 -22.22 12.13 -18.27
C ALA A 86 -20.80 11.55 -18.13
N GLN A 87 -19.85 12.07 -18.90
CA GLN A 87 -18.45 11.64 -18.85
C GLN A 87 -17.57 12.79 -18.35
N SER A 88 -16.60 12.47 -17.49
CA SER A 88 -15.55 13.38 -17.03
C SER A 88 -14.50 13.63 -18.13
N GLN A 89 -13.52 14.47 -17.83
CA GLN A 89 -12.41 14.70 -18.74
C GLN A 89 -11.64 13.39 -19.08
N SER A 90 -11.59 12.42 -18.18
CA SER A 90 -11.00 11.09 -18.46
C SER A 90 -11.94 10.15 -19.23
N GLY A 91 -13.18 10.53 -19.43
CA GLY A 91 -14.22 9.70 -20.01
C GLY A 91 -14.90 8.76 -19.01
N ALA A 92 -14.64 8.92 -17.71
CA ALA A 92 -15.28 8.14 -16.66
C ALA A 92 -16.75 8.56 -16.50
N THR A 93 -17.60 7.60 -16.10
CA THR A 93 -19.01 7.84 -15.78
C THR A 93 -19.27 7.57 -14.29
N ALA A 94 -20.40 8.01 -13.77
CA ALA A 94 -20.84 7.66 -12.43
C ALA A 94 -20.88 6.14 -12.21
N LEU A 95 -21.26 5.35 -13.23
CA LEU A 95 -21.28 3.89 -13.15
C LEU A 95 -19.89 3.28 -12.98
N ILE A 96 -18.87 3.81 -13.67
CA ILE A 96 -17.49 3.33 -13.53
C ILE A 96 -16.97 3.59 -12.10
N TRP A 97 -17.25 4.76 -11.52
CA TRP A 97 -16.80 5.10 -10.17
C TRP A 97 -17.64 4.47 -9.06
N ALA A 98 -18.90 4.10 -9.36
CA ALA A 98 -19.77 3.35 -8.44
C ALA A 98 -19.53 1.83 -8.49
N ALA A 99 -18.69 1.32 -9.38
CA ALA A 99 -18.62 -0.10 -9.74
C ALA A 99 -18.23 -1.06 -8.60
N THR A 100 -17.91 -0.54 -7.41
CA THR A 100 -17.63 -1.31 -6.19
C THR A 100 -18.80 -1.36 -5.20
N ASP A 101 -19.93 -0.69 -5.52
CA ASP A 101 -21.13 -0.62 -4.67
C ASP A 101 -22.36 -1.11 -5.43
N LEU A 102 -22.89 -2.27 -5.04
CA LEU A 102 -24.03 -2.89 -5.71
C LEU A 102 -25.29 -2.02 -5.70
N GLY A 103 -25.54 -1.31 -4.61
CA GLY A 103 -26.71 -0.43 -4.49
C GLY A 103 -26.67 0.72 -5.49
N LYS A 104 -25.50 1.37 -5.60
CA LYS A 104 -25.26 2.46 -6.54
C LYS A 104 -25.28 1.98 -7.99
N VAL A 105 -24.68 0.83 -8.27
CA VAL A 105 -24.70 0.22 -9.62
C VAL A 105 -26.14 -0.11 -10.05
N ARG A 106 -26.96 -0.70 -9.19
CA ARG A 106 -28.37 -0.96 -9.48
C ARG A 106 -29.13 0.32 -9.78
N LEU A 107 -28.98 1.31 -8.93
CA LEU A 107 -29.67 2.61 -9.10
C LEU A 107 -29.32 3.25 -10.45
N LEU A 108 -28.05 3.28 -10.83
CA LEU A 108 -27.62 3.85 -12.12
C LEU A 108 -28.16 3.05 -13.31
N ILE A 109 -28.13 1.72 -13.24
CA ILE A 109 -28.68 0.86 -14.29
C ILE A 109 -30.19 1.05 -14.43
N GLU A 110 -30.94 1.17 -13.33
CA GLU A 110 -32.38 1.45 -13.32
C GLU A 110 -32.72 2.81 -13.99
N HIS A 111 -31.79 3.77 -13.93
CA HIS A 111 -31.90 5.06 -14.63
C HIS A 111 -31.28 5.05 -16.03
N GLY A 112 -30.97 3.89 -16.59
CA GLY A 112 -30.56 3.71 -17.98
C GLY A 112 -29.06 3.89 -18.25
N ALA A 113 -28.18 3.75 -17.23
CA ALA A 113 -26.75 3.84 -17.42
C ALA A 113 -26.24 2.82 -18.47
N ASN A 114 -25.43 3.28 -19.42
CA ASN A 114 -24.81 2.44 -20.42
C ASN A 114 -23.59 1.71 -19.83
N VAL A 115 -23.73 0.41 -19.63
CA VAL A 115 -22.72 -0.46 -19.01
C VAL A 115 -21.42 -0.60 -19.83
N ASN A 116 -21.43 -0.20 -21.10
CA ASN A 116 -20.31 -0.34 -22.03
C ASN A 116 -19.52 0.96 -22.27
N LEU A 117 -19.92 2.07 -21.65
CA LEU A 117 -19.08 3.26 -21.68
C LEU A 117 -17.73 2.96 -21.00
N ALA A 118 -16.68 3.52 -21.58
CA ALA A 118 -15.32 3.30 -21.12
C ALA A 118 -14.57 4.64 -21.02
N THR A 119 -13.60 4.68 -20.12
CA THR A 119 -12.68 5.81 -20.01
C THR A 119 -11.78 5.94 -21.24
N LYS A 120 -11.06 7.06 -21.38
CA LYS A 120 -10.02 7.24 -22.43
C LYS A 120 -8.93 6.16 -22.37
N ARG A 121 -8.71 5.55 -21.19
CA ARG A 121 -7.85 4.37 -21.00
C ARG A 121 -8.57 3.07 -21.32
N ARG A 122 -9.79 3.14 -21.85
CA ARG A 122 -10.65 1.99 -22.20
C ARG A 122 -11.05 1.11 -21.01
N ARG A 123 -11.04 1.65 -19.80
CA ARG A 123 -11.52 0.98 -18.59
C ARG A 123 -13.04 1.01 -18.56
N THR A 124 -13.68 -0.15 -18.33
CA THR A 124 -15.15 -0.28 -18.22
C THR A 124 -15.57 -0.50 -16.77
N ALA A 125 -16.85 -0.29 -16.47
CA ALA A 125 -17.41 -0.61 -15.15
C ALA A 125 -17.22 -2.09 -14.79
N LEU A 126 -17.33 -3.01 -15.76
CA LEU A 126 -17.07 -4.44 -15.54
C LEU A 126 -15.64 -4.72 -15.05
N MET A 127 -14.63 -4.07 -15.64
CA MET A 127 -13.24 -4.24 -15.21
C MET A 127 -13.00 -3.70 -13.81
N VAL A 128 -13.56 -2.54 -13.48
CA VAL A 128 -13.43 -1.94 -12.14
C VAL A 128 -14.14 -2.80 -11.10
N ALA A 129 -15.36 -3.27 -11.39
CA ALA A 129 -16.10 -4.18 -10.51
C ALA A 129 -15.32 -5.47 -10.26
N ALA A 130 -14.80 -6.10 -11.33
CA ALA A 130 -14.10 -7.38 -11.25
C ALA A 130 -12.85 -7.35 -10.36
N MET A 131 -12.22 -6.18 -10.19
CA MET A 131 -11.06 -6.00 -9.30
C MET A 131 -11.40 -5.89 -7.80
N SER A 132 -12.66 -6.09 -7.40
CA SER A 132 -13.10 -5.99 -6.00
C SER A 132 -13.43 -7.37 -5.42
N ASP A 133 -13.35 -7.50 -4.10
CA ASP A 133 -13.75 -8.71 -3.36
C ASP A 133 -14.72 -8.30 -2.22
N PRO A 134 -15.97 -8.76 -2.22
CA PRO A 134 -16.63 -9.55 -3.25
C PRO A 134 -17.17 -8.71 -4.41
N SER A 135 -17.19 -9.25 -5.62
CA SER A 135 -17.70 -8.56 -6.82
C SER A 135 -18.72 -9.34 -7.63
N ALA A 136 -18.91 -10.63 -7.34
CA ALA A 136 -19.73 -11.54 -8.16
C ALA A 136 -21.15 -11.00 -8.46
N GLN A 137 -21.83 -10.38 -7.49
CA GLN A 137 -23.18 -9.85 -7.71
C GLN A 137 -23.21 -8.68 -8.67
N ILE A 138 -22.21 -7.79 -8.60
CA ILE A 138 -22.09 -6.64 -9.51
C ILE A 138 -21.73 -7.14 -10.91
N VAL A 139 -20.73 -8.02 -11.00
CA VAL A 139 -20.27 -8.59 -12.27
C VAL A 139 -21.40 -9.34 -12.95
N LYS A 140 -22.16 -10.17 -12.23
CA LYS A 140 -23.34 -10.87 -12.75
C LYS A 140 -24.36 -9.88 -13.31
N LEU A 141 -24.69 -8.83 -12.56
CA LEU A 141 -25.65 -7.82 -13.01
C LEU A 141 -25.15 -7.11 -14.28
N LEU A 142 -23.88 -6.73 -14.36
CA LEU A 142 -23.31 -6.09 -15.55
C LEU A 142 -23.33 -7.04 -16.76
N ILE A 143 -23.04 -8.31 -16.58
CA ILE A 143 -23.15 -9.34 -17.64
C ILE A 143 -24.61 -9.47 -18.13
N GLU A 144 -25.57 -9.56 -17.23
CA GLU A 144 -27.01 -9.63 -17.55
C GLU A 144 -27.50 -8.39 -18.32
N LYS A 145 -26.86 -7.25 -18.10
CA LYS A 145 -27.14 -5.98 -18.81
C LYS A 145 -26.31 -5.78 -20.09
N GLY A 146 -25.59 -6.80 -20.52
CA GLY A 146 -24.86 -6.81 -21.79
C GLY A 146 -23.50 -6.14 -21.77
N ALA A 147 -22.80 -6.17 -20.63
CA ALA A 147 -21.41 -5.71 -20.55
C ALA A 147 -20.51 -6.52 -21.51
N ASP A 148 -19.62 -5.81 -22.23
CA ASP A 148 -18.69 -6.43 -23.17
C ASP A 148 -17.57 -7.19 -22.42
N LEU A 149 -17.65 -8.51 -22.47
CA LEU A 149 -16.67 -9.43 -21.87
C LEU A 149 -15.32 -9.46 -22.59
N LYS A 150 -15.27 -8.96 -23.84
CA LYS A 150 -14.07 -8.91 -24.66
C LYS A 150 -13.38 -7.55 -24.61
N ALA A 151 -13.96 -6.58 -23.88
CA ALA A 151 -13.33 -5.30 -23.67
C ALA A 151 -11.92 -5.46 -23.09
N VAL A 152 -10.99 -4.66 -23.57
CA VAL A 152 -9.62 -4.61 -23.03
C VAL A 152 -9.21 -3.16 -22.84
N ASP A 153 -8.52 -2.86 -21.74
CA ASP A 153 -7.98 -1.53 -21.51
C ASP A 153 -6.74 -1.24 -22.37
N PHE A 154 -6.10 -0.09 -22.15
CA PHE A 154 -4.92 0.32 -22.91
C PHE A 154 -3.70 -0.59 -22.67
N LEU A 155 -3.63 -1.31 -21.53
CA LEU A 155 -2.63 -2.34 -21.24
C LEU A 155 -3.05 -3.73 -21.73
N LYS A 156 -4.17 -3.84 -22.44
CA LYS A 156 -4.83 -5.10 -22.82
C LYS A 156 -5.27 -5.96 -21.65
N THR A 157 -5.51 -5.35 -20.48
CA THR A 157 -6.11 -6.05 -19.34
C THR A 157 -7.53 -6.48 -19.69
N THR A 158 -7.82 -7.77 -19.51
CA THR A 158 -9.17 -8.34 -19.70
C THR A 158 -9.98 -8.30 -18.41
N PRO A 159 -11.33 -8.42 -18.46
CA PRO A 159 -12.14 -8.56 -17.25
C PRO A 159 -11.73 -9.76 -16.38
N LEU A 160 -11.31 -10.88 -16.98
CA LEU A 160 -10.86 -12.06 -16.23
C LEU A 160 -9.53 -11.82 -15.50
N ARG A 161 -8.59 -11.14 -16.15
CA ARG A 161 -7.33 -10.75 -15.46
C ARG A 161 -7.62 -9.76 -14.33
N ALA A 162 -8.57 -8.84 -14.52
CA ALA A 162 -9.03 -7.93 -13.47
C ALA A 162 -9.66 -8.70 -12.29
N ALA A 163 -10.50 -9.72 -12.57
CA ALA A 163 -11.08 -10.59 -11.55
C ALA A 163 -10.03 -11.40 -10.78
N ALA A 164 -9.01 -11.90 -11.48
CA ALA A 164 -7.90 -12.61 -10.84
C ALA A 164 -7.09 -11.71 -9.90
N LEU A 165 -7.01 -10.40 -10.18
CA LEU A 165 -6.46 -9.40 -9.27
C LEU A 165 -7.42 -9.12 -8.09
N GLY A 166 -8.74 -9.13 -8.34
CA GLY A 166 -9.77 -8.83 -7.33
C GLY A 166 -9.97 -9.91 -6.27
N ASN A 167 -9.40 -11.09 -6.43
CA ASN A 167 -9.48 -12.22 -5.48
C ASN A 167 -10.84 -12.96 -5.38
N ASP A 168 -11.90 -12.51 -6.04
CA ASP A 168 -13.21 -13.16 -5.98
C ASP A 168 -13.30 -14.35 -6.94
N THR A 169 -13.17 -15.58 -6.41
CA THR A 169 -13.22 -16.83 -7.18
C THR A 169 -14.55 -17.02 -7.92
N GLU A 170 -15.66 -16.53 -7.36
CA GLU A 170 -16.97 -16.61 -8.03
C GLU A 170 -17.01 -15.71 -9.27
N THR A 171 -16.47 -14.50 -9.17
CA THR A 171 -16.31 -13.60 -10.34
C THR A 171 -15.44 -14.24 -11.42
N ILE A 172 -14.33 -14.88 -11.04
CA ILE A 172 -13.48 -15.62 -12.00
C ILE A 172 -14.31 -16.71 -12.71
N ARG A 173 -15.12 -17.48 -11.97
CA ARG A 173 -15.98 -18.53 -12.53
C ARG A 173 -17.01 -17.97 -13.49
N LEU A 174 -17.73 -16.92 -13.09
CA LEU A 174 -18.74 -16.27 -13.93
C LEU A 174 -18.17 -15.83 -15.29
N LEU A 175 -16.99 -15.24 -15.29
CA LEU A 175 -16.34 -14.77 -16.51
C LEU A 175 -15.86 -15.94 -17.39
N ILE A 176 -15.28 -16.99 -16.81
CA ILE A 176 -14.85 -18.18 -17.55
C ILE A 176 -16.05 -18.89 -18.17
N ASP A 177 -17.13 -19.07 -17.41
CA ASP A 177 -18.36 -19.74 -17.88
C ASP A 177 -19.06 -18.90 -18.96
N ALA A 178 -18.86 -17.60 -18.98
CA ALA A 178 -19.28 -16.69 -20.06
C ALA A 178 -18.37 -16.72 -21.30
N GLY A 179 -17.31 -17.56 -21.32
CA GLY A 179 -16.47 -17.83 -22.47
C GLY A 179 -15.27 -16.89 -22.65
N VAL A 180 -14.81 -16.23 -21.58
CA VAL A 180 -13.58 -15.41 -21.63
C VAL A 180 -12.35 -16.32 -21.68
N ASP A 181 -11.35 -15.96 -22.51
CA ASP A 181 -10.09 -16.72 -22.63
C ASP A 181 -9.30 -16.73 -21.31
N VAL A 182 -9.12 -17.93 -20.76
CA VAL A 182 -8.43 -18.17 -19.47
C VAL A 182 -6.95 -17.78 -19.51
N ASN A 183 -6.35 -17.70 -20.69
CA ASN A 183 -4.93 -17.40 -20.90
C ASN A 183 -4.67 -15.98 -21.42
N ALA A 184 -5.71 -15.16 -21.59
CA ALA A 184 -5.54 -13.81 -22.08
C ALA A 184 -4.74 -12.94 -21.11
N GLY A 185 -3.45 -12.74 -21.39
CA GLY A 185 -2.55 -11.87 -20.62
C GLY A 185 -2.60 -10.42 -21.11
N ASP A 186 -2.10 -9.52 -20.27
CA ASP A 186 -1.93 -8.10 -20.61
C ASP A 186 -0.67 -7.83 -21.48
N LEU A 187 -0.38 -6.54 -21.73
CA LEU A 187 0.83 -6.16 -22.48
C LEU A 187 2.15 -6.65 -21.86
N PRO A 188 2.34 -6.58 -20.52
CA PRO A 188 3.45 -7.23 -19.85
C PRO A 188 3.45 -8.76 -19.92
N GLY A 189 2.37 -9.40 -20.37
CA GLY A 189 2.24 -10.85 -20.44
C GLY A 189 1.84 -11.50 -19.11
N ILE A 190 1.26 -10.72 -18.19
CA ILE A 190 0.75 -11.25 -16.92
C ILE A 190 -0.59 -11.91 -17.16
N SER A 191 -0.64 -13.22 -16.93
CA SER A 191 -1.86 -14.01 -17.09
C SER A 191 -2.77 -13.94 -15.86
N PRO A 192 -4.07 -14.30 -15.98
CA PRO A 192 -4.95 -14.46 -14.82
C PRO A 192 -4.39 -15.41 -13.76
N LEU A 193 -3.75 -16.52 -14.16
CA LEU A 193 -3.12 -17.46 -13.24
C LEU A 193 -1.99 -16.81 -12.42
N MET A 194 -1.14 -15.99 -13.07
CA MET A 194 -0.06 -15.26 -12.38
C MET A 194 -0.63 -14.29 -11.35
N MET A 195 -1.74 -13.59 -11.66
CA MET A 195 -2.38 -12.68 -10.72
C MET A 195 -3.01 -13.43 -9.54
N ALA A 196 -3.75 -14.50 -9.80
CA ALA A 196 -4.39 -15.28 -8.74
C ALA A 196 -3.36 -15.95 -7.80
N ALA A 197 -2.25 -16.43 -8.34
CA ALA A 197 -1.20 -17.11 -7.59
C ALA A 197 -0.28 -16.11 -6.85
N GLY A 198 0.28 -15.15 -7.59
CA GLY A 198 1.36 -14.30 -7.08
C GLY A 198 0.88 -13.04 -6.40
N TRP A 199 -0.28 -12.51 -6.79
CA TRP A 199 -0.81 -11.29 -6.20
C TRP A 199 -1.71 -11.54 -5.00
N ASN A 200 -2.53 -12.60 -5.08
CA ASN A 200 -3.54 -12.88 -4.08
C ASN A 200 -3.28 -14.14 -3.24
N GLY A 201 -2.39 -15.01 -3.67
CA GLY A 201 -2.22 -16.30 -3.00
C GLY A 201 -3.51 -17.14 -2.94
N ASN A 202 -4.43 -16.96 -3.91
CA ASN A 202 -5.76 -17.57 -3.87
C ASN A 202 -5.73 -18.98 -4.45
N THR A 203 -5.57 -19.96 -3.58
CA THR A 203 -5.53 -21.40 -3.95
C THR A 203 -6.76 -21.83 -4.75
N ARG A 204 -7.97 -21.41 -4.36
CA ARG A 204 -9.21 -21.80 -5.05
C ARG A 204 -9.29 -21.22 -6.46
N ALA A 205 -8.87 -19.96 -6.64
CA ALA A 205 -8.79 -19.33 -7.95
C ALA A 205 -7.76 -20.01 -8.84
N VAL A 206 -6.58 -20.35 -8.28
CA VAL A 206 -5.53 -21.10 -9.00
C VAL A 206 -6.03 -22.46 -9.45
N GLN A 207 -6.67 -23.23 -8.57
CA GLN A 207 -7.27 -24.54 -8.91
C GLN A 207 -8.31 -24.42 -10.02
N LEU A 208 -9.21 -23.43 -9.92
CA LEU A 208 -10.23 -23.19 -10.93
C LEU A 208 -9.60 -22.85 -12.29
N LEU A 209 -8.64 -21.92 -12.32
CA LEU A 209 -7.97 -21.50 -13.55
C LEU A 209 -7.21 -22.67 -14.19
N LEU A 210 -6.48 -23.47 -13.42
CA LEU A 210 -5.77 -24.66 -13.91
C LEU A 210 -6.75 -25.70 -14.46
N ALA A 211 -7.85 -25.98 -13.76
CA ALA A 211 -8.89 -26.90 -14.21
C ALA A 211 -9.57 -26.46 -15.52
N LYS A 212 -9.55 -25.15 -15.80
CA LYS A 212 -10.07 -24.55 -17.05
C LYS A 212 -9.01 -24.35 -18.13
N GLY A 213 -7.80 -24.89 -17.94
CA GLY A 213 -6.73 -24.90 -18.94
C GLY A 213 -5.78 -23.69 -18.91
N ALA A 214 -5.65 -23.03 -17.74
CA ALA A 214 -4.64 -22.00 -17.59
C ALA A 214 -3.23 -22.59 -17.73
N ASN A 215 -2.35 -21.87 -18.44
CA ASN A 215 -0.99 -22.30 -18.72
C ASN A 215 -0.06 -22.00 -17.50
N ALA A 216 0.26 -23.04 -16.72
CA ALA A 216 1.17 -22.96 -15.58
C ALA A 216 2.63 -22.63 -15.97
N LYS A 217 3.00 -22.81 -17.26
CA LYS A 217 4.33 -22.55 -17.81
C LYS A 217 4.46 -21.16 -18.44
N ALA A 218 3.40 -20.34 -18.39
CA ALA A 218 3.44 -19.00 -18.94
C ALA A 218 4.52 -18.16 -18.24
N VAL A 219 5.22 -17.31 -19.03
CA VAL A 219 6.28 -16.42 -18.56
C VAL A 219 5.94 -15.00 -19.02
N SER A 220 6.01 -14.03 -18.12
CA SER A 220 5.83 -12.62 -18.47
C SER A 220 6.98 -12.09 -19.33
N ARG A 221 6.80 -10.91 -19.93
CA ARG A 221 7.89 -10.25 -20.65
C ARG A 221 9.09 -9.97 -19.75
N PRO A 222 10.33 -9.89 -20.31
CA PRO A 222 11.54 -9.65 -19.52
C PRO A 222 11.58 -8.29 -18.81
N VAL A 223 10.86 -7.29 -19.33
CA VAL A 223 10.79 -5.97 -18.71
C VAL A 223 9.33 -5.63 -18.46
N MET A 224 8.99 -5.44 -17.20
CA MET A 224 7.67 -5.01 -16.75
C MET A 224 7.79 -3.65 -16.08
N GLY A 225 7.04 -2.69 -16.57
CA GLY A 225 6.96 -1.35 -16.02
C GLY A 225 7.52 -0.26 -16.94
N LEU A 226 7.12 0.97 -16.66
CA LEU A 226 7.65 2.15 -17.31
C LEU A 226 9.09 2.40 -16.82
N PRO A 227 10.00 2.84 -17.70
CA PRO A 227 11.32 3.23 -17.26
C PRO A 227 11.18 4.43 -16.31
N VAL A 228 11.57 4.23 -15.06
CA VAL A 228 11.77 5.34 -14.13
C VAL A 228 13.10 6.03 -14.44
N ARG A 229 13.30 7.28 -14.02
CA ARG A 229 14.53 8.05 -14.32
C ARG A 229 15.82 7.30 -13.97
N ASN A 230 15.76 6.35 -13.04
CA ASN A 230 16.90 5.60 -12.50
C ASN A 230 17.15 4.26 -13.18
N GLY A 231 16.49 3.96 -14.29
CA GLY A 231 16.62 2.67 -14.98
C GLY A 231 15.32 1.86 -15.00
N ALA A 232 15.38 0.70 -15.66
CA ALA A 232 14.24 -0.20 -15.71
C ALA A 232 14.04 -0.88 -14.35
N SER A 233 12.77 -1.13 -13.98
CA SER A 233 12.49 -2.00 -12.84
C SER A 233 13.06 -3.39 -13.12
N GLU A 234 13.68 -4.02 -12.11
CA GLU A 234 14.20 -5.39 -12.20
C GLU A 234 13.09 -6.43 -12.03
N PHE A 235 11.91 -6.14 -12.60
CA PHE A 235 10.77 -7.05 -12.65
C PHE A 235 10.54 -7.53 -14.08
N GLY A 236 10.40 -8.84 -14.24
CA GLY A 236 10.10 -9.45 -15.51
C GLY A 236 10.53 -10.92 -15.59
N SER A 237 10.19 -11.60 -16.65
CA SER A 237 10.33 -13.06 -16.81
C SER A 237 9.68 -13.82 -15.64
N LEU A 238 8.55 -13.32 -15.14
CA LEU A 238 7.84 -13.89 -14.01
C LEU A 238 6.99 -15.07 -14.46
N THR A 239 6.91 -16.10 -13.59
CA THR A 239 5.95 -17.20 -13.67
C THR A 239 5.02 -17.14 -12.47
N ALA A 240 3.90 -17.84 -12.52
CA ALA A 240 3.01 -17.97 -11.37
C ALA A 240 3.75 -18.50 -10.12
N LEU A 241 4.67 -19.46 -10.31
CA LEU A 241 5.46 -20.05 -9.23
C LEU A 241 6.50 -19.04 -8.66
N ILE A 242 7.21 -18.27 -9.51
CA ILE A 242 8.12 -17.20 -9.03
C ILE A 242 7.37 -16.20 -8.18
N MET A 243 6.20 -15.77 -8.65
CA MET A 243 5.41 -14.75 -7.95
C MET A 243 4.81 -15.23 -6.63
N SER A 244 4.48 -16.52 -6.51
CA SER A 244 3.84 -17.07 -5.31
C SER A 244 4.80 -17.68 -4.30
N ALA A 245 6.01 -18.02 -4.69
CA ALA A 245 6.97 -18.72 -3.82
C ALA A 245 7.25 -18.01 -2.48
N PRO A 246 7.31 -16.67 -2.37
CA PRO A 246 7.54 -15.98 -1.09
C PRO A 246 6.38 -16.06 -0.11
N PHE A 247 5.11 -16.16 -0.58
CA PHE A 247 3.94 -15.98 0.28
C PHE A 247 2.81 -16.99 0.04
N GLY A 248 2.91 -17.78 -1.03
CA GLY A 248 1.85 -18.72 -1.40
C GLY A 248 1.77 -19.87 -0.41
N PRO A 249 0.56 -20.30 0.00
CA PRO A 249 0.42 -21.46 0.86
C PRO A 249 0.90 -22.73 0.15
N PRO A 250 1.36 -23.77 0.89
CA PRO A 250 1.92 -25.00 0.32
C PRO A 250 1.00 -25.68 -0.72
N GLU A 251 -0.31 -25.67 -0.49
CA GLU A 251 -1.29 -26.25 -1.42
C GLU A 251 -1.29 -25.53 -2.79
N LEU A 252 -1.16 -24.20 -2.80
CA LEU A 252 -1.08 -23.42 -4.03
C LEU A 252 0.20 -23.75 -4.80
N ILE A 253 1.34 -23.81 -4.11
CA ILE A 253 2.64 -24.14 -4.69
C ILE A 253 2.60 -25.56 -5.29
N GLY A 254 2.04 -26.52 -4.54
CA GLY A 254 1.82 -27.90 -5.03
C GLY A 254 1.00 -27.95 -6.32
N ASN A 255 -0.14 -27.26 -6.35
CA ASN A 255 -0.99 -27.19 -7.55
C ASN A 255 -0.24 -26.64 -8.79
N LEU A 256 0.63 -25.65 -8.62
CA LEU A 256 1.43 -25.10 -9.72
C LEU A 256 2.50 -26.09 -10.20
N LEU A 257 3.19 -26.77 -9.25
CA LEU A 257 4.21 -27.76 -9.56
C LEU A 257 3.60 -28.99 -10.27
N ASP A 258 2.48 -29.50 -9.78
CA ASP A 258 1.72 -30.61 -10.39
C ASP A 258 1.21 -30.26 -11.80
N ALA A 259 0.88 -28.98 -12.05
CA ALA A 259 0.53 -28.47 -13.37
C ALA A 259 1.75 -28.26 -14.28
N GLY A 260 2.95 -28.58 -13.81
CA GLY A 260 4.20 -28.57 -14.58
C GLY A 260 4.90 -27.20 -14.65
N SER A 261 4.68 -26.34 -13.66
CA SER A 261 5.51 -25.13 -13.53
C SER A 261 6.99 -25.47 -13.39
N ASP A 262 7.87 -24.71 -14.02
CA ASP A 262 9.31 -24.91 -13.91
C ASP A 262 9.81 -24.47 -12.53
N VAL A 263 10.23 -25.42 -11.69
CA VAL A 263 10.71 -25.20 -10.33
C VAL A 263 12.02 -24.38 -10.31
N ASN A 264 12.78 -24.39 -11.42
CA ASN A 264 14.03 -23.65 -11.59
C ASN A 264 13.88 -22.43 -12.52
N ALA A 265 12.65 -21.99 -12.78
CA ALA A 265 12.38 -20.77 -13.54
C ALA A 265 13.18 -19.59 -12.95
N ARG A 266 13.60 -18.65 -13.83
CA ARG A 266 14.42 -17.51 -13.42
C ARG A 266 13.76 -16.20 -13.85
N ASP A 267 13.64 -15.28 -12.92
CA ASP A 267 13.24 -13.90 -13.24
C ASP A 267 14.39 -13.13 -13.93
N VAL A 268 14.17 -11.87 -14.27
CA VAL A 268 15.18 -11.01 -14.92
C VAL A 268 16.44 -10.81 -14.07
N ARG A 269 16.37 -11.02 -12.75
CA ARG A 269 17.50 -10.96 -11.81
C ARG A 269 18.23 -12.30 -11.72
N GLY A 270 17.70 -13.33 -12.34
CA GLY A 270 18.15 -14.71 -12.20
C GLY A 270 17.72 -15.35 -10.90
N MET A 271 16.76 -14.76 -10.16
CA MET A 271 16.20 -15.31 -8.94
C MET A 271 15.28 -16.50 -9.26
N THR A 272 15.44 -17.58 -8.50
CA THR A 272 14.59 -18.78 -8.59
C THR A 272 13.47 -18.75 -7.54
N PRO A 273 12.39 -19.56 -7.70
CA PRO A 273 11.38 -19.70 -6.64
C PRO A 273 11.98 -20.02 -5.28
N LEU A 274 12.97 -20.92 -5.22
CA LEU A 274 13.64 -21.28 -3.97
C LEU A 274 14.38 -20.08 -3.34
N MET A 275 15.08 -19.26 -4.13
CA MET A 275 15.74 -18.06 -3.62
C MET A 275 14.73 -17.09 -3.00
N LEU A 276 13.59 -16.89 -3.65
CA LEU A 276 12.55 -15.98 -3.16
C LEU A 276 11.86 -16.51 -1.91
N ALA A 277 11.59 -17.82 -1.84
CA ALA A 277 10.99 -18.45 -0.67
C ALA A 277 11.88 -18.36 0.58
N VAL A 278 13.20 -18.47 0.43
CA VAL A 278 14.14 -18.37 1.56
C VAL A 278 14.57 -16.93 1.89
N ALA A 279 14.25 -15.97 1.02
CA ALA A 279 14.55 -14.56 1.26
C ALA A 279 13.40 -13.82 1.97
N ALA A 280 12.23 -14.43 2.11
CA ALA A 280 11.07 -13.87 2.78
C ALA A 280 11.19 -13.97 4.30
N ASP A 281 10.64 -13.02 5.05
CA ASP A 281 10.57 -13.07 6.52
C ASP A 281 9.47 -14.02 7.02
N HIS A 282 8.46 -14.27 6.18
CA HIS A 282 7.37 -15.21 6.43
C HIS A 282 7.61 -16.57 5.76
N GLN A 283 8.84 -17.13 5.94
CA GLN A 283 9.21 -18.41 5.35
C GLN A 283 8.27 -19.54 5.78
N ASP A 284 7.71 -20.26 4.80
CA ASP A 284 7.01 -21.52 5.06
C ASP A 284 7.93 -22.71 4.80
N PRO A 285 8.31 -23.47 5.84
CA PRO A 285 9.20 -24.63 5.67
C PRO A 285 8.61 -25.70 4.74
N ALA A 286 7.29 -25.83 4.65
CA ALA A 286 6.65 -26.78 3.75
C ALA A 286 6.84 -26.35 2.29
N VAL A 287 6.80 -25.06 1.98
CA VAL A 287 7.07 -24.54 0.63
C VAL A 287 8.52 -24.79 0.25
N ILE A 288 9.48 -24.43 1.12
CA ILE A 288 10.92 -24.64 0.86
C ILE A 288 11.20 -26.13 0.61
N LYS A 289 10.68 -27.01 1.49
CA LYS A 289 10.83 -28.45 1.36
C LYS A 289 10.22 -28.96 0.04
N MET A 290 9.02 -28.54 -0.29
CA MET A 290 8.31 -28.95 -1.52
C MET A 290 9.09 -28.53 -2.77
N LEU A 291 9.63 -27.32 -2.83
CA LEU A 291 10.46 -26.85 -3.94
C LEU A 291 11.71 -27.76 -4.10
N LEU A 292 12.38 -28.11 -3.00
CA LEU A 292 13.56 -29.01 -3.00
C LEU A 292 13.18 -30.42 -3.46
N GLU A 293 12.06 -30.98 -3.00
CA GLU A 293 11.55 -32.30 -3.39
C GLU A 293 11.19 -32.38 -4.88
N HIS A 294 10.78 -31.25 -5.49
CA HIS A 294 10.51 -31.15 -6.92
C HIS A 294 11.76 -30.77 -7.74
N GLY A 295 12.94 -30.78 -7.15
CA GLY A 295 14.21 -30.60 -7.86
C GLY A 295 14.66 -29.14 -8.01
N ALA A 296 14.26 -28.25 -7.10
CA ALA A 296 14.84 -26.91 -7.05
C ALA A 296 16.36 -27.01 -6.76
N ASP A 297 17.18 -26.33 -7.55
CA ASP A 297 18.63 -26.34 -7.43
C ASP A 297 19.11 -25.40 -6.30
N PRO A 298 19.59 -25.93 -5.15
CA PRO A 298 20.10 -25.11 -4.06
C PRO A 298 21.45 -24.44 -4.40
N GLY A 299 22.11 -24.85 -5.47
CA GLY A 299 23.35 -24.28 -5.99
C GLY A 299 23.15 -23.22 -7.06
N ALA A 300 21.90 -22.99 -7.50
CA ALA A 300 21.60 -21.98 -8.52
C ALA A 300 22.17 -20.61 -8.13
N LYS A 301 22.65 -19.84 -9.11
CA LYS A 301 23.17 -18.48 -8.88
C LYS A 301 22.31 -17.44 -9.57
N SER A 302 22.01 -16.36 -8.87
CA SER A 302 21.40 -15.16 -9.45
C SER A 302 22.40 -14.43 -10.35
N LYS A 303 21.98 -13.37 -11.04
CA LYS A 303 22.90 -12.55 -11.87
C LYS A 303 24.00 -11.85 -11.08
N ILE A 304 23.79 -11.59 -9.78
CA ILE A 304 24.80 -11.01 -8.88
C ILE A 304 25.61 -12.08 -8.14
N GLY A 305 25.39 -13.36 -8.45
CA GLY A 305 26.14 -14.49 -7.91
C GLY A 305 25.60 -15.10 -6.61
N ASP A 306 24.51 -14.58 -6.05
CA ASP A 306 23.91 -15.11 -4.83
C ASP A 306 23.16 -16.43 -5.10
N SER A 307 23.27 -17.37 -4.16
CA SER A 307 22.55 -18.65 -4.15
C SER A 307 21.40 -18.65 -3.13
N PRO A 308 20.51 -19.67 -3.15
CA PRO A 308 19.54 -19.88 -2.07
C PRO A 308 20.17 -19.90 -0.68
N VAL A 309 21.37 -20.52 -0.57
CA VAL A 309 22.14 -20.56 0.69
C VAL A 309 22.57 -19.17 1.16
N ASP A 310 22.98 -18.29 0.22
CA ASP A 310 23.37 -16.92 0.57
C ASP A 310 22.15 -16.09 1.03
N TRP A 311 20.97 -16.29 0.43
CA TRP A 311 19.73 -15.68 0.85
C TRP A 311 19.25 -16.20 2.21
N ALA A 312 19.29 -17.52 2.45
CA ALA A 312 18.97 -18.09 3.76
C ALA A 312 19.86 -17.53 4.87
N ARG A 313 21.16 -17.29 4.56
CA ARG A 313 22.10 -16.64 5.48
C ARG A 313 21.73 -15.21 5.83
N ARG A 314 21.29 -14.44 4.83
CA ARG A 314 20.87 -13.03 5.03
C ARG A 314 19.56 -12.92 5.80
N ALA A 315 18.58 -13.76 5.47
CA ALA A 315 17.32 -13.82 6.18
C ALA A 315 17.49 -14.36 7.62
N ALA A 316 18.52 -15.17 7.88
CA ALA A 316 18.86 -15.74 9.19
C ALA A 316 17.71 -16.47 9.90
N LEU A 317 16.73 -17.00 9.13
CA LEU A 317 15.58 -17.74 9.65
C LEU A 317 15.80 -19.24 9.62
N SER A 318 15.44 -19.93 10.71
CA SER A 318 15.65 -21.38 10.88
C SER A 318 15.16 -22.24 9.73
N PRO A 319 13.95 -22.02 9.15
CA PRO A 319 13.48 -22.91 8.07
C PRO A 319 14.43 -22.96 6.86
N GLY A 320 14.89 -21.82 6.39
CA GLY A 320 15.85 -21.76 5.27
C GLY A 320 17.23 -22.30 5.65
N ILE A 321 17.73 -21.96 6.86
CA ILE A 321 19.01 -22.42 7.38
C ILE A 321 19.03 -23.95 7.50
N ASP A 322 18.03 -24.53 8.13
CA ASP A 322 17.97 -25.96 8.43
C ASP A 322 17.79 -26.79 7.15
N LEU A 323 16.86 -26.40 6.27
CA LEU A 323 16.55 -27.15 5.05
C LEU A 323 17.69 -27.06 4.01
N LEU A 324 18.40 -25.95 3.92
CA LEU A 324 19.56 -25.78 3.04
C LEU A 324 20.89 -26.18 3.72
N LYS A 325 20.86 -26.61 4.97
CA LYS A 325 22.05 -27.00 5.75
C LYS A 325 23.13 -25.90 5.78
N VAL A 326 22.67 -24.68 6.01
CA VAL A 326 23.54 -23.49 6.06
C VAL A 326 24.38 -23.56 7.33
N GLY A 327 25.71 -23.37 7.19
CA GLY A 327 26.62 -23.27 8.36
C GLY A 327 26.36 -21.95 9.14
N THR A 328 27.28 -21.65 10.07
CA THR A 328 27.20 -20.47 10.95
C THR A 328 26.90 -19.19 10.17
N VAL A 329 25.88 -18.46 10.62
CA VAL A 329 25.47 -17.17 10.03
C VAL A 329 26.22 -16.05 10.74
N ALA A 330 27.09 -15.35 10.02
CA ALA A 330 27.68 -14.11 10.52
C ALA A 330 26.71 -12.97 10.30
N GLN A 331 26.43 -12.20 11.36
CA GLN A 331 25.64 -10.98 11.23
C GLN A 331 26.39 -9.94 10.38
N PRO A 332 25.69 -9.11 9.56
CA PRO A 332 26.34 -8.01 8.86
C PRO A 332 27.04 -7.10 9.87
N GLU A 333 28.32 -6.82 9.65
CA GLU A 333 29.02 -5.84 10.47
C GLU A 333 28.43 -4.44 10.21
N ASP A 334 28.11 -3.75 11.29
CA ASP A 334 27.77 -2.35 11.26
C ASP A 334 28.96 -1.56 10.70
N PRO A 335 28.85 -0.85 9.55
CA PRO A 335 29.95 -0.07 9.01
C PRO A 335 30.42 0.91 10.08
N ALA A 336 31.66 0.72 10.55
CA ALA A 336 32.23 1.45 11.66
C ALA A 336 32.15 2.97 11.40
N SER A 337 31.29 3.65 12.13
CA SER A 337 31.29 5.10 12.25
C SER A 337 31.52 5.43 13.72
N PRO A 338 32.31 6.44 14.04
CA PRO A 338 32.53 6.79 15.42
C PRO A 338 31.20 7.07 16.11
N ALA A 339 30.91 6.33 17.16
CA ALA A 339 29.80 6.61 18.06
C ALA A 339 29.89 8.08 18.48
N ASN A 340 28.74 8.75 18.58
CA ASN A 340 28.69 10.13 19.00
C ASN A 340 29.37 10.25 20.37
N SER A 341 30.49 10.96 20.46
CA SER A 341 31.25 11.12 21.71
C SER A 341 30.46 11.90 22.77
N ARG A 342 29.34 12.51 22.40
CA ARG A 342 28.43 13.23 23.28
C ARG A 342 27.07 12.53 23.20
N LYS A 343 26.57 11.99 24.30
CA LYS A 343 25.22 11.39 24.38
C LYS A 343 24.18 12.48 24.07
N PRO A 344 23.48 12.41 22.91
CA PRO A 344 22.46 13.39 22.61
C PRO A 344 21.25 13.18 23.53
N ASP A 345 20.53 14.27 23.89
CA ASP A 345 19.18 14.16 24.41
C ASP A 345 18.19 13.93 23.26
N PRO A 346 16.97 13.41 23.53
CA PRO A 346 16.00 13.11 22.49
C PRO A 346 15.68 14.28 21.57
N LYS A 347 15.63 15.51 22.08
CA LYS A 347 15.32 16.70 21.28
C LYS A 347 16.43 17.01 20.27
N SER A 348 17.67 17.00 20.72
CA SER A 348 18.84 17.23 19.86
C SER A 348 19.00 16.11 18.81
N ALA A 349 18.76 14.86 19.22
CA ALA A 349 18.78 13.70 18.32
C ALA A 349 17.75 13.83 17.20
N VAL A 350 16.49 14.11 17.55
CA VAL A 350 15.39 14.29 16.58
C VAL A 350 15.66 15.46 15.62
N GLN A 351 16.09 16.62 16.15
CA GLN A 351 16.33 17.80 15.32
C GLN A 351 17.40 17.56 14.24
N LYS A 352 18.41 16.78 14.59
CA LYS A 352 19.48 16.40 13.65
C LYS A 352 18.97 15.44 12.58
N THR A 353 18.17 14.46 12.99
CA THR A 353 17.55 13.48 12.08
C THR A 353 16.62 14.16 11.08
N VAL A 354 15.77 15.10 11.53
CA VAL A 354 14.82 15.80 10.67
C VAL A 354 15.53 16.46 9.49
N GLY A 355 16.61 17.22 9.75
CA GLY A 355 17.36 17.85 8.67
C GLY A 355 17.92 16.87 7.64
N LEU A 356 18.38 15.69 8.09
CA LEU A 356 18.88 14.64 7.19
C LEU A 356 17.77 14.04 6.32
N ILE A 357 16.64 13.63 6.91
CA ILE A 357 15.55 12.97 6.16
C ILE A 357 14.85 13.95 5.22
N GLU A 358 14.72 15.23 5.55
CA GLU A 358 14.15 16.25 4.66
C GLU A 358 15.02 16.44 3.41
N ILE A 359 16.34 16.53 3.55
CA ILE A 359 17.28 16.63 2.44
C ILE A 359 17.20 15.34 1.57
N SER A 360 17.28 14.19 2.20
CA SER A 360 17.21 12.91 1.50
C SER A 360 15.89 12.71 0.75
N SER A 361 14.76 13.14 1.34
CA SER A 361 13.45 13.09 0.69
C SER A 361 13.41 13.88 -0.61
N TRP A 362 14.00 15.08 -0.62
CA TRP A 362 14.10 15.92 -1.82
C TRP A 362 15.03 15.31 -2.87
N ASP A 363 16.22 14.87 -2.45
CA ASP A 363 17.22 14.27 -3.34
C ASP A 363 16.68 13.01 -4.02
N PHE A 364 15.97 12.17 -3.25
CA PHE A 364 15.32 10.97 -3.79
C PHE A 364 14.35 11.33 -4.92
N PHE A 365 13.45 12.29 -4.69
CA PHE A 365 12.48 12.71 -5.70
C PHE A 365 13.17 13.34 -6.92
N ALA A 366 14.13 14.25 -6.70
CA ALA A 366 14.84 14.92 -7.78
C ALA A 366 15.58 13.94 -8.71
N LYS A 367 16.13 12.88 -8.13
CA LYS A 367 16.88 11.85 -8.85
C LYS A 367 15.96 10.79 -9.46
N SER A 368 14.96 10.30 -8.74
CA SER A 368 14.09 9.20 -9.18
C SER A 368 12.85 9.64 -9.94
N GLY A 369 12.31 10.82 -9.63
CA GLY A 369 10.99 11.24 -10.06
C GLY A 369 9.85 10.44 -9.41
N CYS A 370 10.15 9.62 -8.42
CA CYS A 370 9.19 8.79 -7.71
C CYS A 370 8.85 9.40 -6.34
N VAL A 371 7.57 9.42 -6.00
CA VAL A 371 7.11 9.66 -4.63
C VAL A 371 7.08 8.30 -3.94
N SER A 372 8.01 8.08 -3.02
CA SER A 372 8.14 6.77 -2.36
C SER A 372 7.51 6.78 -0.97
N CYS A 373 7.04 5.60 -0.56
CA CYS A 373 6.53 5.36 0.79
C CYS A 373 7.59 5.64 1.87
N HIS A 374 8.85 5.23 1.65
CA HIS A 374 9.89 5.36 2.67
C HIS A 374 10.59 6.73 2.71
N ALA A 375 10.83 7.38 1.58
CA ALA A 375 11.59 8.64 1.58
C ALA A 375 10.70 9.87 1.80
N GLN A 376 9.53 9.96 1.17
CA GLN A 376 8.64 11.12 1.30
C GLN A 376 7.63 10.93 2.42
N SER A 377 6.87 9.84 2.39
CA SER A 377 5.72 9.65 3.29
C SER A 377 6.15 9.45 4.74
N MET A 378 7.24 8.70 4.99
CA MET A 378 7.78 8.57 6.35
C MET A 378 8.38 9.88 6.85
N THR A 379 9.03 10.66 5.97
CA THR A 379 9.49 12.01 6.31
C THR A 379 8.31 12.91 6.72
N ASP A 380 7.20 12.88 5.98
CA ASP A 380 6.00 13.67 6.31
C ASP A 380 5.38 13.25 7.64
N LEU A 381 5.36 11.94 7.93
CA LEU A 381 4.91 11.43 9.21
C LEU A 381 5.78 11.94 10.37
N VAL A 382 7.10 11.88 10.23
CA VAL A 382 8.05 12.42 11.22
C VAL A 382 7.87 13.92 11.39
N VAL A 383 7.86 14.69 10.29
CA VAL A 383 7.73 16.16 10.28
C VAL A 383 6.46 16.60 11.01
N GLY A 384 5.32 15.93 10.76
CA GLY A 384 4.06 16.22 11.45
C GLY A 384 4.16 16.05 12.97
N HIS A 385 4.75 14.94 13.43
CA HIS A 385 4.94 14.66 14.85
C HIS A 385 5.93 15.64 15.51
N VAL A 386 7.01 15.95 14.83
CA VAL A 386 8.06 16.90 15.29
C VAL A 386 7.50 18.30 15.41
N ARG A 387 6.73 18.76 14.42
CA ARG A 387 6.00 20.05 14.46
C ARG A 387 5.04 20.12 15.64
N ALA A 388 4.30 19.04 15.91
CA ALA A 388 3.38 18.97 17.05
C ALA A 388 4.10 19.10 18.42
N LYS A 389 5.42 18.86 18.47
CA LYS A 389 6.26 19.07 19.67
C LYS A 389 6.92 20.46 19.69
N GLY A 390 6.59 21.36 18.76
CA GLY A 390 7.16 22.71 18.67
C GLY A 390 8.65 22.72 18.23
N LEU A 391 9.12 21.66 17.59
CA LEU A 391 10.47 21.60 17.03
C LEU A 391 10.48 22.16 15.61
N GLN A 392 11.68 22.54 15.14
CA GLN A 392 11.85 23.14 13.82
C GLN A 392 11.73 22.09 12.71
N VAL A 393 11.02 22.45 11.65
CA VAL A 393 10.86 21.70 10.41
C VAL A 393 10.94 22.65 9.22
N ASP A 394 11.28 22.16 8.03
CA ASP A 394 11.23 22.95 6.80
C ASP A 394 9.81 22.96 6.24
N GLU A 395 9.04 24.02 6.57
CA GLU A 395 7.64 24.17 6.14
C GLU A 395 7.51 24.30 4.62
N LYS A 396 8.50 24.84 3.94
CA LYS A 396 8.50 24.92 2.49
C LYS A 396 8.66 23.53 1.87
N ALA A 397 9.62 22.74 2.36
CA ALA A 397 9.81 21.36 1.91
C ALA A 397 8.58 20.51 2.21
N ALA A 398 7.93 20.69 3.36
CA ALA A 398 6.68 19.99 3.70
C ALA A 398 5.54 20.32 2.72
N ALA A 399 5.34 21.60 2.40
CA ALA A 399 4.32 22.02 1.42
C ALA A 399 4.62 21.50 0.00
N GLU A 400 5.87 21.47 -0.42
CA GLU A 400 6.27 20.91 -1.73
C GLU A 400 6.03 19.40 -1.80
N ARG A 401 6.22 18.63 -0.70
CA ARG A 401 5.89 17.19 -0.68
C ARG A 401 4.40 16.94 -0.84
N VAL A 402 3.52 17.72 -0.20
CA VAL A 402 2.07 17.63 -0.42
C VAL A 402 1.73 17.86 -1.90
N LYS A 403 2.29 18.91 -2.49
CA LYS A 403 2.08 19.22 -3.91
C LYS A 403 2.56 18.11 -4.86
N MET A 404 3.63 17.42 -4.49
CA MET A 404 4.09 16.23 -5.23
C MET A 404 3.06 15.10 -5.20
N LEU A 405 2.34 14.91 -4.08
CA LEU A 405 1.27 13.91 -4.01
C LEU A 405 0.12 14.27 -4.95
N GLU A 406 -0.32 15.52 -5.00
CA GLU A 406 -1.38 15.98 -5.91
C GLU A 406 -1.05 15.69 -7.38
N VAL A 407 0.21 15.89 -7.78
CA VAL A 407 0.68 15.63 -9.15
C VAL A 407 0.80 14.14 -9.47
N ASN A 408 1.25 13.32 -8.50
CA ASN A 408 1.53 11.90 -8.74
C ASN A 408 0.31 10.99 -8.54
N TYR A 409 -0.68 11.43 -7.75
CA TYR A 409 -1.88 10.65 -7.43
C TYR A 409 -3.17 11.38 -7.80
N PRO A 410 -3.39 11.73 -9.07
CA PRO A 410 -4.65 12.33 -9.48
C PRO A 410 -5.81 11.36 -9.17
N PRO A 411 -6.97 11.85 -8.69
CA PRO A 411 -8.07 11.01 -8.24
C PRO A 411 -8.62 10.06 -9.30
N GLU A 412 -8.77 10.51 -10.54
CA GLU A 412 -9.40 9.73 -11.61
C GLU A 412 -8.72 8.38 -11.89
N PRO A 413 -7.38 8.26 -12.09
CA PRO A 413 -6.72 6.96 -12.23
C PRO A 413 -6.92 6.05 -11.02
N LEU A 414 -6.96 6.62 -9.81
CA LEU A 414 -7.18 5.85 -8.58
C LEU A 414 -8.60 5.27 -8.55
N LEU A 415 -9.61 6.04 -8.96
CA LEU A 415 -11.00 5.60 -9.05
C LEU A 415 -11.21 4.57 -10.17
N GLU A 416 -10.44 4.65 -11.25
CA GLU A 416 -10.41 3.63 -12.30
C GLU A 416 -9.62 2.38 -11.89
N ARG A 417 -8.98 2.37 -10.73
CA ARG A 417 -8.12 1.29 -10.22
C ARG A 417 -7.00 0.90 -11.19
N MET A 418 -6.39 1.91 -11.83
CA MET A 418 -5.32 1.68 -12.80
C MET A 418 -4.03 1.15 -12.17
N ASP A 419 -3.73 1.58 -10.96
CA ASP A 419 -2.46 1.32 -10.26
C ASP A 419 -2.59 0.17 -9.25
N ALA A 420 -3.29 -0.89 -9.63
CA ALA A 420 -3.53 -2.02 -8.75
C ALA A 420 -2.26 -2.79 -8.31
N ALA A 421 -1.12 -2.46 -8.89
CA ALA A 421 0.13 -3.15 -8.65
C ALA A 421 0.92 -2.54 -7.49
N GLY A 422 0.71 -3.00 -6.26
CA GLY A 422 1.47 -2.58 -5.08
C GLY A 422 1.00 -1.26 -4.48
N ALA A 423 -0.22 -0.85 -4.81
CA ALA A 423 -0.66 0.51 -4.55
C ALA A 423 -1.07 0.82 -3.10
N MET A 424 -1.27 -0.18 -2.25
CA MET A 424 -1.83 0.11 -0.91
C MET A 424 -0.84 0.84 -0.02
N GLU A 425 0.39 0.39 0.03
CA GLU A 425 1.44 1.07 0.78
C GLU A 425 1.74 2.45 0.20
N GLN A 426 1.74 2.55 -1.13
CA GLN A 426 1.96 3.80 -1.84
C GLN A 426 0.83 4.82 -1.64
N LEU A 427 -0.36 4.40 -1.22
CA LEU A 427 -1.48 5.28 -0.89
C LEU A 427 -1.64 5.49 0.61
N ALA A 428 -1.50 4.43 1.41
CA ALA A 428 -1.75 4.48 2.84
C ALA A 428 -0.69 5.29 3.60
N TYR A 429 0.59 5.15 3.27
CA TYR A 429 1.64 5.96 3.90
C TYR A 429 1.53 7.46 3.61
N PRO A 430 1.33 7.91 2.35
CA PRO A 430 1.02 9.31 2.09
C PRO A 430 -0.15 9.84 2.92
N LEU A 431 -1.23 9.06 3.05
CA LEU A 431 -2.37 9.45 3.89
C LEU A 431 -2.00 9.56 5.37
N MET A 432 -1.10 8.71 5.88
CA MET A 432 -0.58 8.86 7.25
C MET A 432 0.24 10.14 7.41
N GLY A 433 1.09 10.46 6.45
CA GLY A 433 1.87 11.70 6.43
C GLY A 433 0.99 12.94 6.35
N LEU A 434 -0.01 12.95 5.46
CA LEU A 434 -1.00 14.01 5.34
C LEU A 434 -1.78 14.20 6.65
N ALA A 435 -2.19 13.10 7.31
CA ALA A 435 -2.89 13.14 8.59
C ALA A 435 -2.02 13.74 9.71
N ALA A 436 -0.75 13.36 9.79
CA ALA A 436 0.20 13.91 10.76
C ALA A 436 0.42 15.42 10.58
N ASN A 437 0.23 15.92 9.35
CA ASN A 437 0.32 17.33 9.00
C ASN A 437 -1.04 18.07 9.04
N ASN A 438 -2.10 17.43 9.56
CA ASN A 438 -3.45 17.98 9.64
C ASN A 438 -4.05 18.41 8.28
N HIS A 439 -3.64 17.73 7.20
CA HIS A 439 -4.23 17.96 5.89
C HIS A 439 -5.72 17.58 5.92
N PRO A 440 -6.63 18.43 5.44
CA PRO A 440 -8.06 18.12 5.44
C PRO A 440 -8.41 17.03 4.44
N GLY A 441 -9.57 16.40 4.62
CA GLY A 441 -10.12 15.51 3.60
C GLY A 441 -10.57 16.28 2.37
N ASP A 442 -10.07 15.90 1.21
CA ASP A 442 -10.30 16.53 -0.09
C ASP A 442 -10.37 15.49 -1.22
N ARG A 443 -10.40 15.92 -2.47
CA ARG A 443 -10.48 15.03 -3.64
C ARG A 443 -9.29 14.09 -3.76
N LEU A 444 -8.08 14.53 -3.40
CA LEU A 444 -6.87 13.69 -3.38
C LEU A 444 -7.02 12.53 -2.39
N THR A 445 -7.32 12.86 -1.15
CA THR A 445 -7.49 11.87 -0.07
C THR A 445 -8.68 10.95 -0.32
N ASP A 446 -9.78 11.46 -0.90
CA ASP A 446 -10.97 10.70 -1.23
C ASP A 446 -10.72 9.69 -2.36
N GLY A 447 -9.93 10.07 -3.38
CA GLY A 447 -9.48 9.16 -4.44
C GLY A 447 -8.62 8.01 -3.88
N MET A 448 -7.64 8.35 -3.03
CA MET A 448 -6.78 7.36 -2.36
C MET A 448 -7.59 6.41 -1.47
N VAL A 449 -8.47 6.93 -0.62
CA VAL A 449 -9.32 6.14 0.28
C VAL A 449 -10.28 5.24 -0.51
N SER A 450 -10.87 5.74 -1.60
CA SER A 450 -11.76 4.94 -2.43
C SER A 450 -11.04 3.76 -3.07
N ASN A 451 -9.80 3.97 -3.52
CA ASN A 451 -8.96 2.91 -4.07
C ASN A 451 -8.60 1.87 -2.99
N ILE A 452 -8.14 2.32 -1.82
CA ILE A 452 -7.82 1.44 -0.67
C ILE A 452 -9.06 0.63 -0.25
N ALA A 453 -10.21 1.28 -0.08
CA ALA A 453 -11.45 0.62 0.33
C ALA A 453 -11.87 -0.49 -0.65
N ALA A 454 -11.72 -0.24 -1.95
CA ALA A 454 -12.06 -1.20 -3.00
C ALA A 454 -11.15 -2.44 -3.04
N GLN A 455 -9.99 -2.41 -2.39
CA GLN A 455 -9.03 -3.52 -2.32
C GLN A 455 -9.16 -4.38 -1.06
N GLN A 456 -10.04 -4.00 -0.12
CA GLN A 456 -10.28 -4.83 1.06
C GLN A 456 -10.88 -6.18 0.66
N ARG A 457 -10.29 -7.25 1.16
CA ARG A 457 -10.79 -8.62 0.97
C ARG A 457 -12.05 -8.86 1.78
N SER A 458 -12.80 -9.88 1.40
CA SER A 458 -14.04 -10.28 2.08
C SER A 458 -13.83 -10.69 3.54
N ASP A 459 -12.62 -11.18 3.91
CA ASP A 459 -12.23 -11.49 5.28
C ASP A 459 -11.85 -10.24 6.11
N GLY A 460 -11.75 -9.08 5.50
CA GLY A 460 -11.42 -7.80 6.14
C GLY A 460 -9.97 -7.37 6.02
N SER A 461 -9.09 -8.22 5.48
CA SER A 461 -7.66 -7.92 5.28
C SER A 461 -7.40 -7.11 4.01
N TRP A 462 -6.17 -6.64 3.90
CA TRP A 462 -5.54 -6.19 2.66
C TRP A 462 -4.29 -7.03 2.40
N HIS A 463 -4.15 -7.48 1.17
CA HIS A 463 -3.04 -8.30 0.73
C HIS A 463 -2.52 -7.86 -0.63
N VAL A 464 -1.22 -7.85 -0.78
CA VAL A 464 -0.55 -7.74 -2.08
C VAL A 464 0.65 -8.67 -2.07
N GLY A 465 0.65 -9.62 -2.99
CA GLY A 465 1.82 -10.44 -3.26
C GLY A 465 2.79 -9.76 -4.24
N ALA A 466 3.61 -10.54 -4.88
CA ALA A 466 4.55 -10.24 -5.96
C ALA A 466 5.91 -9.66 -5.57
N ALA A 467 6.10 -8.92 -4.49
CA ALA A 467 7.41 -8.46 -4.06
C ALA A 467 7.52 -8.52 -2.54
N ALA A 468 8.32 -9.46 -2.03
CA ALA A 468 8.76 -9.42 -0.64
C ALA A 468 9.91 -8.40 -0.50
N ARG A 469 9.74 -7.46 0.38
CA ARG A 469 10.78 -6.48 0.77
C ARG A 469 10.89 -6.39 2.29
N PRO A 470 11.30 -7.49 2.93
CA PRO A 470 11.44 -7.49 4.38
C PRO A 470 12.44 -6.40 4.87
N PRO A 471 12.18 -5.85 6.06
CA PRO A 471 11.06 -6.13 6.95
C PRO A 471 9.78 -5.42 6.54
N ALA A 472 9.88 -4.34 5.79
CA ALA A 472 8.75 -3.51 5.37
C ALA A 472 8.08 -4.05 4.11
N GLU A 473 6.79 -3.76 3.92
CA GLU A 473 6.01 -4.08 2.72
C GLU A 473 5.84 -5.60 2.47
N GLU A 474 6.00 -6.46 3.47
CA GLU A 474 5.86 -7.91 3.29
C GLU A 474 4.55 -8.48 3.86
N GLY A 475 4.14 -8.05 5.04
CA GLY A 475 3.06 -8.71 5.79
C GLY A 475 1.66 -8.13 5.56
N ASP A 476 0.64 -8.99 5.62
CA ASP A 476 -0.77 -8.57 5.58
C ASP A 476 -1.18 -7.79 6.84
N LEU A 477 -0.54 -8.06 7.99
CA LEU A 477 -0.75 -7.32 9.23
C LEU A 477 -0.37 -5.86 9.06
N PHE A 478 0.80 -5.61 8.47
CA PHE A 478 1.27 -4.29 8.12
C PHE A 478 0.28 -3.56 7.19
N ARG A 479 -0.07 -4.17 6.04
CA ARG A 479 -0.96 -3.58 5.04
C ARG A 479 -2.33 -3.27 5.61
N THR A 480 -2.90 -4.21 6.36
CA THR A 480 -4.21 -4.03 6.98
C THR A 480 -4.20 -2.90 8.00
N ALA A 481 -3.16 -2.78 8.83
CA ALA A 481 -3.06 -1.72 9.81
C ALA A 481 -2.99 -0.31 9.18
N VAL A 482 -2.14 -0.11 8.17
CA VAL A 482 -2.00 1.21 7.53
C VAL A 482 -3.26 1.60 6.74
N CYS A 483 -3.93 0.62 6.09
CA CYS A 483 -5.21 0.83 5.43
C CYS A 483 -6.33 1.20 6.43
N VAL A 484 -6.38 0.53 7.58
CA VAL A 484 -7.30 0.88 8.68
C VAL A 484 -7.10 2.34 9.11
N ARG A 485 -5.85 2.77 9.30
CA ARG A 485 -5.54 4.18 9.64
C ARG A 485 -6.06 5.15 8.59
N ALA A 486 -5.79 4.86 7.31
CA ALA A 486 -6.24 5.67 6.18
C ALA A 486 -7.77 5.81 6.14
N LEU A 487 -8.51 4.70 6.22
CA LEU A 487 -9.98 4.72 6.24
C LEU A 487 -10.55 5.44 7.45
N LYS A 488 -9.91 5.28 8.63
CA LYS A 488 -10.36 5.90 9.88
C LYS A 488 -10.26 7.43 9.82
N VAL A 489 -9.18 7.96 9.22
CA VAL A 489 -8.93 9.42 9.19
C VAL A 489 -9.65 10.09 8.03
N TYR A 490 -9.62 9.49 6.85
CA TYR A 490 -10.06 10.15 5.62
C TYR A 490 -11.34 9.57 5.02
N GLY A 491 -11.93 8.52 5.60
CA GLY A 491 -13.19 7.98 5.11
C GLY A 491 -14.27 9.07 5.01
N PRO A 492 -14.82 9.32 3.79
CA PRO A 492 -15.79 10.41 3.61
C PRO A 492 -17.08 10.12 4.40
N PRO A 493 -17.65 11.11 5.10
CA PRO A 493 -18.90 10.95 5.85
C PRO A 493 -20.06 10.43 5.00
N GLY A 494 -20.11 10.76 3.70
CA GLY A 494 -21.10 10.23 2.76
C GLY A 494 -21.08 8.70 2.61
N ARG A 495 -19.96 8.05 2.93
CA ARG A 495 -19.78 6.59 2.98
C ARG A 495 -19.60 6.07 4.41
N GLY A 496 -19.97 6.85 5.42
CA GLY A 496 -19.73 6.52 6.84
C GLY A 496 -20.12 5.10 7.25
N PRO A 497 -21.36 4.62 6.96
CA PRO A 497 -21.77 3.25 7.28
C PRO A 497 -20.88 2.18 6.63
N GLU A 498 -20.47 2.37 5.38
CA GLU A 498 -19.56 1.48 4.68
C GLU A 498 -18.17 1.47 5.33
N MET A 499 -17.60 2.64 5.62
CA MET A 499 -16.30 2.74 6.28
C MET A 499 -16.31 2.06 7.66
N ALA A 500 -17.38 2.25 8.43
CA ALA A 500 -17.55 1.59 9.72
C ALA A 500 -17.59 0.06 9.59
N ALA A 501 -18.30 -0.47 8.59
CA ALA A 501 -18.36 -1.91 8.33
C ALA A 501 -17.00 -2.48 7.90
N ARG A 502 -16.24 -1.76 7.06
CA ARG A 502 -14.89 -2.14 6.65
C ARG A 502 -13.92 -2.18 7.82
N LEU A 503 -13.94 -1.16 8.67
CA LEU A 503 -13.12 -1.09 9.90
C LEU A 503 -13.47 -2.21 10.87
N ALA A 504 -14.74 -2.58 11.01
CA ALA A 504 -15.17 -3.68 11.85
C ALA A 504 -14.60 -5.02 11.36
N LYS A 505 -14.72 -5.32 10.05
CA LYS A 505 -14.12 -6.53 9.45
C LYS A 505 -12.60 -6.59 9.61
N ALA A 506 -11.92 -5.47 9.38
CA ALA A 506 -10.46 -5.41 9.56
C ALA A 506 -10.06 -5.67 11.01
N ARG A 507 -10.82 -5.14 11.97
CA ARG A 507 -10.59 -5.39 13.40
C ARG A 507 -10.76 -6.87 13.74
N GLU A 508 -11.80 -7.53 13.23
CA GLU A 508 -12.02 -8.98 13.41
C GLU A 508 -10.85 -9.79 12.88
N TRP A 509 -10.40 -9.49 11.65
CA TRP A 509 -9.24 -10.15 11.05
C TRP A 509 -7.96 -9.92 11.86
N LEU A 510 -7.64 -8.66 12.24
CA LEU A 510 -6.46 -8.31 13.02
C LEU A 510 -6.42 -9.02 14.39
N GLN A 511 -7.57 -9.32 15.00
CA GLN A 511 -7.62 -10.02 16.30
C GLN A 511 -7.18 -11.47 16.21
N VAL A 512 -7.38 -12.14 15.08
CA VAL A 512 -7.07 -13.56 14.89
C VAL A 512 -5.79 -13.82 14.09
N ALA A 513 -5.27 -12.80 13.41
CA ALA A 513 -4.03 -12.89 12.67
C ALA A 513 -2.84 -13.20 13.60
N LYS A 514 -1.93 -14.05 13.12
CA LYS A 514 -0.78 -14.52 13.91
C LYS A 514 0.48 -13.76 13.46
N PRO A 515 1.06 -12.93 14.33
CA PRO A 515 2.27 -12.19 14.00
C PRO A 515 3.49 -13.11 14.02
N ALA A 516 4.34 -13.03 13.00
CA ALA A 516 5.60 -13.73 12.88
C ALA A 516 6.80 -12.84 13.27
N THR A 517 6.82 -11.61 12.79
CA THR A 517 7.93 -10.66 12.93
C THR A 517 7.64 -9.59 14.03
N ALA A 518 8.61 -8.74 14.32
CA ALA A 518 8.41 -7.59 15.19
C ALA A 518 7.46 -6.58 14.53
N GLU A 519 7.59 -6.33 13.23
CA GLU A 519 6.69 -5.47 12.47
C GLU A 519 5.25 -5.94 12.56
N ASP A 520 5.01 -7.24 12.35
CA ASP A 520 3.66 -7.81 12.49
C ASP A 520 3.03 -7.51 13.86
N ARG A 521 3.79 -7.70 14.95
CA ARG A 521 3.32 -7.45 16.31
C ARG A 521 3.00 -5.96 16.54
N ASN A 522 3.86 -5.09 16.05
CA ASN A 522 3.72 -3.65 16.18
C ASN A 522 2.52 -3.15 15.36
N MET A 523 2.40 -3.61 14.13
CA MET A 523 1.30 -3.24 13.23
C MET A 523 -0.03 -3.84 13.69
N GLN A 524 -0.06 -5.05 14.24
CA GLN A 524 -1.26 -5.62 14.86
C GLN A 524 -1.75 -4.75 16.02
N LEU A 525 -0.86 -4.31 16.91
CA LEU A 525 -1.19 -3.43 18.01
C LEU A 525 -1.76 -2.08 17.52
N MET A 526 -1.06 -1.42 16.59
CA MET A 526 -1.48 -0.13 16.04
C MET A 526 -2.78 -0.25 15.23
N GLY A 527 -2.88 -1.26 14.37
CA GLY A 527 -4.07 -1.49 13.53
C GLY A 527 -5.32 -1.73 14.37
N LEU A 528 -5.23 -2.54 15.43
CA LEU A 528 -6.33 -2.75 16.36
C LEU A 528 -6.70 -1.48 17.14
N TYR A 529 -5.72 -0.69 17.56
CA TYR A 529 -5.96 0.61 18.19
C TYR A 529 -6.72 1.56 17.24
N TRP A 530 -6.26 1.71 16.02
CA TRP A 530 -6.90 2.57 15.01
C TRP A 530 -8.30 2.06 14.61
N ALA A 531 -8.50 0.74 14.63
CA ALA A 531 -9.82 0.12 14.42
C ALA A 531 -10.76 0.22 15.64
N GLY A 532 -10.32 0.88 16.72
CA GLY A 532 -11.14 1.10 17.91
C GLY A 532 -11.28 -0.11 18.83
N ALA A 533 -10.30 -0.99 18.88
CA ALA A 533 -10.27 -2.10 19.82
C ALA A 533 -10.14 -1.62 21.28
N SER A 534 -10.75 -2.36 22.19
CA SER A 534 -10.69 -2.03 23.63
C SER A 534 -9.29 -2.22 24.21
N THR A 535 -8.99 -1.50 25.29
CA THR A 535 -7.72 -1.65 26.03
C THR A 535 -7.48 -3.10 26.50
N GLY A 536 -8.53 -3.88 26.72
CA GLY A 536 -8.43 -5.29 27.07
C GLY A 536 -7.79 -6.14 25.97
N VAL A 537 -8.05 -5.80 24.71
CA VAL A 537 -7.44 -6.43 23.53
C VAL A 537 -6.00 -5.95 23.33
N LEU A 538 -5.73 -4.66 23.54
CA LEU A 538 -4.42 -4.05 23.28
C LEU A 538 -3.34 -4.44 24.31
N LYS A 539 -3.70 -4.55 25.59
CA LYS A 539 -2.74 -4.84 26.68
C LYS A 539 -1.92 -6.12 26.49
N PRO A 540 -2.49 -7.28 26.13
CA PRO A 540 -1.72 -8.50 25.89
C PRO A 540 -0.70 -8.34 24.76
N LEU A 541 -1.05 -7.65 23.68
CA LEU A 541 -0.15 -7.40 22.55
C LEU A 541 1.00 -6.49 22.94
N ALA A 542 0.72 -5.40 23.64
CA ALA A 542 1.75 -4.51 24.17
C ALA A 542 2.70 -5.24 25.16
N LYS A 543 2.16 -6.14 25.98
CA LYS A 543 2.98 -6.99 26.87
C LYS A 543 3.90 -7.90 26.08
N ALA A 544 3.45 -8.48 24.97
CA ALA A 544 4.26 -9.32 24.10
C ALA A 544 5.39 -8.52 23.44
N ILE A 545 5.11 -7.30 22.94
CA ILE A 545 6.14 -6.40 22.39
C ILE A 545 7.19 -6.08 23.46
N LEU A 546 6.76 -5.67 24.66
CA LEU A 546 7.68 -5.41 25.76
C LEU A 546 8.48 -6.63 26.18
N ALA A 547 7.92 -7.85 26.12
CA ALA A 547 8.61 -9.07 26.45
C ALA A 547 9.75 -9.39 25.47
N ALA A 548 9.63 -9.01 24.20
CA ALA A 548 10.61 -9.24 23.16
C ALA A 548 11.86 -8.34 23.24
N GLN A 549 11.89 -7.32 24.13
CA GLN A 549 13.05 -6.45 24.29
C GLN A 549 14.29 -7.23 24.75
N GLN A 550 15.41 -6.98 24.07
CA GLN A 550 16.68 -7.61 24.34
C GLN A 550 17.44 -6.94 25.51
N LEU A 551 18.49 -7.60 26.00
CA LEU A 551 19.28 -7.12 27.15
C LEU A 551 19.95 -5.76 26.90
N ASN A 552 20.34 -5.47 25.66
CA ASN A 552 20.89 -4.17 25.27
C ASN A 552 19.84 -3.04 25.14
N GLY A 553 18.56 -3.34 25.36
CA GLY A 553 17.44 -2.39 25.31
C GLY A 553 16.78 -2.28 23.95
N GLY A 554 17.34 -2.83 22.87
CA GLY A 554 16.76 -2.83 21.53
C GLY A 554 15.80 -3.99 21.27
N TRP A 555 15.17 -3.95 20.08
CA TRP A 555 14.40 -5.04 19.50
C TRP A 555 15.04 -5.47 18.18
N PHE A 556 14.85 -6.72 17.80
CA PHE A 556 15.24 -7.26 16.50
C PHE A 556 13.99 -7.38 15.59
N GLN A 557 14.19 -7.38 14.28
CA GLN A 557 13.11 -7.56 13.31
C GLN A 557 12.48 -8.96 13.45
N HIS A 558 13.32 -10.01 13.55
CA HIS A 558 12.92 -11.38 13.89
C HIS A 558 14.09 -12.13 14.55
N GLU A 559 13.82 -13.31 15.10
CA GLU A 559 14.88 -14.17 15.68
C GLU A 559 15.97 -14.47 14.64
N GLY A 560 17.22 -14.40 15.07
CA GLY A 560 18.40 -14.60 14.20
C GLY A 560 19.04 -13.31 13.70
N LEU A 561 18.38 -12.16 13.75
CA LEU A 561 18.96 -10.86 13.45
C LEU A 561 19.41 -10.11 14.71
N ALA A 562 20.36 -9.20 14.54
CA ALA A 562 20.75 -8.25 15.59
C ALA A 562 19.63 -7.25 15.86
N THR A 563 19.66 -6.64 17.04
CA THR A 563 18.80 -5.48 17.35
C THR A 563 19.19 -4.29 16.47
N ASP A 564 18.19 -3.56 16.00
CA ASP A 564 18.41 -2.41 15.13
C ASP A 564 17.44 -1.25 15.43
N ALA A 565 17.64 -0.12 14.76
CA ALA A 565 16.84 1.07 14.96
C ALA A 565 15.45 0.97 14.31
N TYR A 566 15.26 0.12 13.29
CA TYR A 566 13.96 -0.11 12.67
C TYR A 566 13.01 -0.76 13.68
N ALA A 567 13.32 -1.98 14.11
CA ALA A 567 12.48 -2.73 15.04
C ALA A 567 12.35 -2.04 16.41
N THR A 568 13.43 -1.39 16.89
CA THR A 568 13.41 -0.65 18.16
C THR A 568 12.55 0.59 18.07
N GLY A 569 12.73 1.40 17.02
CA GLY A 569 11.97 2.62 16.81
C GLY A 569 10.49 2.35 16.63
N GLU A 570 10.14 1.39 15.79
CA GLU A 570 8.76 1.00 15.53
C GLU A 570 8.07 0.44 16.79
N SER A 571 8.73 -0.44 17.56
CA SER A 571 8.16 -1.00 18.79
C SER A 571 7.89 0.07 19.84
N LEU A 572 8.81 1.02 20.03
CA LEU A 572 8.63 2.13 20.95
C LEU A 572 7.51 3.08 20.48
N TYR A 573 7.45 3.37 19.18
CA TYR A 573 6.40 4.19 18.60
C TYR A 573 5.03 3.53 18.73
N ALA A 574 4.90 2.23 18.43
CA ALA A 574 3.66 1.50 18.55
C ALA A 574 3.11 1.52 19.99
N LEU A 575 3.97 1.33 20.98
CA LEU A 575 3.60 1.42 22.39
C LEU A 575 3.18 2.84 22.80
N ALA A 576 3.85 3.87 22.26
CA ALA A 576 3.53 5.27 22.54
C ALA A 576 2.23 5.71 21.85
N GLU A 577 2.08 5.44 20.56
CA GLU A 577 0.90 5.80 19.74
C GLU A 577 -0.39 5.20 20.33
N THR A 578 -0.31 3.97 20.84
CA THR A 578 -1.47 3.26 21.40
C THR A 578 -1.69 3.53 22.90
N GLY A 579 -0.88 4.38 23.51
CA GLY A 579 -0.96 4.70 24.94
C GLY A 579 -0.59 3.54 25.88
N GLN A 580 0.10 2.50 25.35
CA GLN A 580 0.45 1.28 26.08
C GLN A 580 1.87 1.35 26.72
N THR A 581 2.35 2.54 27.03
CA THR A 581 3.67 2.75 27.68
C THR A 581 3.72 2.31 29.15
N ARG A 582 2.57 2.06 29.77
CA ARG A 582 2.44 1.57 31.16
C ARG A 582 1.49 0.38 31.21
N VAL A 583 2.06 -0.83 31.16
CA VAL A 583 1.31 -2.09 31.22
C VAL A 583 1.53 -2.75 32.59
N SER A 584 0.45 -3.08 33.30
CA SER A 584 0.52 -3.70 34.63
C SER A 584 1.25 -5.05 34.58
N GLY A 585 2.14 -5.30 35.55
CA GLY A 585 2.90 -6.55 35.67
C GLY A 585 4.09 -6.68 34.72
N ALA A 586 4.46 -5.62 34.00
CA ALA A 586 5.68 -5.51 33.22
C ALA A 586 6.47 -4.28 33.70
N ASP A 587 7.81 -4.35 33.70
CA ASP A 587 8.68 -3.17 33.87
C ASP A 587 8.62 -2.30 32.60
N SER A 588 7.42 -1.83 32.26
CA SER A 588 7.19 -1.12 31.00
C SER A 588 7.94 0.22 30.94
N GLU A 589 7.94 0.98 32.04
CA GLU A 589 8.66 2.27 32.08
C GLU A 589 10.17 2.08 31.98
N GLY A 590 10.74 1.10 32.65
CA GLY A 590 12.15 0.76 32.54
C GLY A 590 12.51 0.29 31.13
N LYS A 591 11.67 -0.54 30.52
CA LYS A 591 11.85 -1.01 29.15
C LYS A 591 11.78 0.12 28.12
N MET A 592 10.81 1.01 28.24
CA MET A 592 10.73 2.20 27.38
C MET A 592 11.99 3.06 27.51
N LYS A 593 12.46 3.31 28.74
CA LYS A 593 13.70 4.08 28.97
C LYS A 593 14.94 3.39 28.33
N ARG A 594 15.07 2.06 28.48
CA ARG A 594 16.18 1.30 27.88
C ARG A 594 16.15 1.37 26.35
N GLY A 595 14.97 1.26 25.73
CA GLY A 595 14.83 1.36 24.28
C GLY A 595 15.16 2.77 23.75
N ILE A 596 14.70 3.82 24.41
CA ILE A 596 15.09 5.20 24.09
C ILE A 596 16.60 5.38 24.23
N GLN A 597 17.21 4.84 25.31
CA GLN A 597 18.67 4.93 25.50
C GLN A 597 19.41 4.17 24.40
N TYR A 598 18.95 2.99 23.98
CA TYR A 598 19.51 2.25 22.87
C TYR A 598 19.55 3.09 21.58
N LEU A 599 18.44 3.77 21.24
CA LEU A 599 18.41 4.66 20.07
C LEU A 599 19.41 5.82 20.20
N LEU A 600 19.50 6.45 21.38
CA LEU A 600 20.43 7.54 21.62
C LEU A 600 21.91 7.10 21.58
N ASP A 601 22.20 5.89 22.06
CA ASP A 601 23.56 5.34 22.08
C ASP A 601 24.02 4.86 20.69
N THR A 602 23.09 4.52 19.80
CA THR A 602 23.39 3.98 18.45
C THR A 602 23.23 5.02 17.33
N GLN A 603 22.75 6.24 17.63
CA GLN A 603 22.66 7.30 16.65
C GLN A 603 24.05 7.73 16.14
N ARG A 604 24.16 7.84 14.82
CA ARG A 604 25.39 8.29 14.15
C ARG A 604 25.59 9.78 14.23
N ALA A 605 26.82 10.21 13.94
CA ALA A 605 27.20 11.62 13.99
C ALA A 605 26.40 12.50 13.00
N ASP A 606 25.89 11.95 11.90
CA ASP A 606 25.03 12.64 10.92
C ASP A 606 23.55 12.67 11.30
N GLY A 607 23.13 11.98 12.36
CA GLY A 607 21.73 11.89 12.82
C GLY A 607 20.98 10.67 12.33
N SER A 608 21.64 9.78 11.55
CA SER A 608 21.07 8.55 11.03
C SER A 608 21.29 7.34 11.96
N TRP A 609 20.63 6.23 11.60
CA TRP A 609 20.91 4.89 12.09
C TRP A 609 21.12 3.96 10.90
N PHE A 610 22.09 3.08 11.03
CA PHE A 610 22.29 2.00 10.08
C PHE A 610 21.33 0.84 10.35
N VAL A 611 20.72 0.32 9.29
CA VAL A 611 19.93 -0.91 9.28
C VAL A 611 20.36 -1.72 8.07
N ALA A 612 20.77 -2.96 8.28
CA ALA A 612 21.17 -3.86 7.19
C ALA A 612 19.95 -4.38 6.43
N SER A 613 19.99 -4.32 5.11
CA SER A 613 18.96 -4.90 4.25
C SER A 613 19.21 -6.40 4.05
N HIS A 614 18.20 -7.21 4.28
CA HIS A 614 18.18 -8.62 3.89
C HIS A 614 17.21 -8.92 2.74
N SER A 615 16.62 -7.87 2.17
CA SER A 615 15.63 -7.93 1.09
C SER A 615 16.27 -8.12 -0.29
N PRO A 616 15.65 -8.94 -1.18
CA PRO A 616 16.00 -8.95 -2.59
C PRO A 616 15.78 -7.58 -3.24
N ARG A 617 16.69 -7.16 -4.10
CA ARG A 617 16.57 -5.91 -4.85
C ARG A 617 15.44 -6.04 -5.87
N ILE A 618 14.58 -5.03 -5.93
CA ILE A 618 13.49 -4.95 -6.91
C ILE A 618 13.73 -3.89 -8.00
N GLN A 619 14.77 -3.08 -7.84
CA GLN A 619 15.18 -2.05 -8.80
C GLN A 619 16.69 -1.84 -8.76
N ALA A 620 17.24 -1.27 -9.83
CA ALA A 620 18.63 -0.90 -9.89
C ALA A 620 18.99 0.07 -8.76
N TYR A 621 20.22 -0.08 -8.23
CA TYR A 621 20.72 0.85 -7.23
C TYR A 621 20.82 2.26 -7.80
N PHE A 622 20.38 3.22 -7.03
CA PHE A 622 20.70 4.63 -7.23
C PHE A 622 20.94 5.30 -5.87
N ASP A 623 21.80 6.29 -5.86
CA ASP A 623 22.06 7.07 -4.64
C ASP A 623 20.92 8.07 -4.41
N GLY A 624 20.08 7.77 -3.41
CA GLY A 624 18.95 8.60 -2.98
C GLY A 624 19.32 9.75 -2.04
N GLY A 625 20.63 9.99 -1.81
CA GLY A 625 21.08 11.05 -0.90
C GLY A 625 21.06 10.67 0.59
N PHE A 626 20.71 9.42 0.92
CA PHE A 626 20.82 8.88 2.28
C PHE A 626 22.08 8.04 2.41
N PRO A 627 22.76 8.01 3.58
CA PRO A 627 23.96 7.21 3.77
C PRO A 627 23.70 5.71 3.64
N TYR A 628 24.78 4.90 3.57
CA TYR A 628 24.81 3.42 3.61
C TYR A 628 24.56 2.71 2.27
N GLY A 629 24.73 3.36 1.13
CA GLY A 629 24.74 2.69 -0.15
C GLY A 629 23.48 1.84 -0.41
N HIS A 630 23.65 0.53 -0.57
CA HIS A 630 22.53 -0.36 -0.84
C HIS A 630 21.53 -0.52 0.33
N ASP A 631 21.95 -0.20 1.55
CA ASP A 631 21.11 -0.24 2.75
C ASP A 631 20.42 1.10 3.04
N GLN A 632 20.61 2.12 2.19
CA GLN A 632 20.07 3.46 2.39
C GLN A 632 18.53 3.50 2.56
N TRP A 633 17.80 2.66 1.83
CA TRP A 633 16.34 2.65 1.84
C TRP A 633 15.78 2.20 3.19
N ILE A 634 16.32 1.11 3.75
CA ILE A 634 15.88 0.58 5.05
C ILE A 634 16.45 1.40 6.20
N SER A 635 17.66 1.92 6.06
CA SER A 635 18.27 2.82 7.04
C SER A 635 17.51 4.14 7.15
N ASN A 636 16.99 4.69 6.03
CA ASN A 636 16.10 5.86 6.03
C ASN A 636 14.81 5.54 6.81
N TRP A 637 14.22 4.38 6.56
CA TRP A 637 13.00 3.95 7.24
C TRP A 637 13.23 3.72 8.73
N GLY A 638 14.28 3.00 9.10
CA GLY A 638 14.67 2.79 10.50
C GLY A 638 15.00 4.10 11.22
N THR A 639 15.64 5.04 10.53
CA THR A 639 15.90 6.39 11.02
C THR A 639 14.60 7.16 11.29
N SER A 640 13.61 7.01 10.43
CA SER A 640 12.30 7.63 10.59
C SER A 640 11.53 7.03 11.78
N TRP A 641 11.53 5.70 11.96
CA TRP A 641 10.94 5.06 13.13
C TRP A 641 11.63 5.48 14.45
N ALA A 642 12.96 5.54 14.44
CA ALA A 642 13.73 6.01 15.59
C ALA A 642 13.38 7.47 15.94
N ALA A 643 13.24 8.35 14.94
CA ALA A 643 12.84 9.75 15.15
C ALA A 643 11.43 9.86 15.74
N LEU A 644 10.46 9.07 15.26
CA LEU A 644 9.10 9.01 15.80
C LEU A 644 9.09 8.59 17.26
N ALA A 645 9.83 7.52 17.60
CA ALA A 645 9.95 7.02 18.97
C ALA A 645 10.57 8.07 19.91
N LEU A 646 11.65 8.70 19.49
CA LEU A 646 12.31 9.76 20.27
C LEU A 646 11.41 11.01 20.41
N THR A 647 10.67 11.38 19.36
CA THR A 647 9.71 12.49 19.39
C THR A 647 8.58 12.22 20.39
N ALA A 648 8.08 10.98 20.43
CA ALA A 648 7.07 10.60 21.42
C ALA A 648 7.57 10.72 22.87
N ALA A 649 8.87 10.52 23.12
CA ALA A 649 9.49 10.64 24.43
C ALA A 649 9.74 12.09 24.87
N ILE A 650 9.66 13.08 23.98
CA ILE A 650 9.84 14.51 24.30
C ILE A 650 8.60 15.00 25.06
N LYS A 651 8.82 15.47 26.30
CA LYS A 651 7.77 16.11 27.09
C LYS A 651 7.39 17.46 26.47
N THR A 652 6.10 17.66 26.22
CA THR A 652 5.60 19.00 25.88
C THR A 652 5.56 19.86 27.11
N THR A 653 6.21 21.05 27.05
CA THR A 653 5.94 22.11 28.00
C THR A 653 4.60 22.72 27.59
N ASP A 654 3.56 22.47 28.41
CA ASP A 654 2.22 23.08 28.32
C ASP A 654 1.44 22.96 27.00
N SER A 655 0.70 21.88 26.85
CA SER A 655 -0.72 21.81 26.41
C SER A 655 -1.17 20.35 26.31
N PRO A 656 -2.37 20.00 26.74
CA PRO A 656 -2.89 18.66 26.50
C PRO A 656 -3.14 18.51 25.01
N LEU A 657 -2.43 17.56 24.40
CA LEU A 657 -2.74 17.09 23.04
C LEU A 657 -4.17 16.53 23.05
N THR A 658 -5.10 17.31 22.54
CA THR A 658 -6.35 16.74 22.04
C THR A 658 -5.96 15.89 20.83
N ALA A 659 -6.12 14.56 20.97
CA ALA A 659 -6.10 13.67 19.81
C ALA A 659 -7.03 14.25 18.74
N PRO A 660 -6.66 14.28 17.48
CA PRO A 660 -7.57 14.73 16.42
C PRO A 660 -8.81 13.82 16.48
N LYS A 661 -9.99 14.47 16.61
CA LYS A 661 -11.31 13.83 16.68
C LYS A 661 -11.61 13.06 15.41
#